data_00efb6cd9023bc4f34c06521ff531060
#
_entry.id   00efb6cd9023bc4f34c06521ff531060
#
_cell.length_a   1.000
_cell.length_b   1.000
_cell.length_c   1.000
_cell.angle_alpha   90.00
_cell.angle_beta   90.00
_cell.angle_gamma   90.00
#
_symmetry.space_group_name_H-M   'P 1'
#
loop_
_entity.id
_entity.type
_entity.pdbx_description
1 polymer ?
#
loop_
_entity_poly.entity_id
_entity_poly.type
_entity_poly.pdbx_seq_one_letter_code
_entity_poly.pdbx_strand_id
1 'polypeptide(L)'
;MQQYVLWYEQLGMQDVERVGGKNASLGEMISNLSGAGVSVPGGFATTAFAFNEFLELSGLNGKIHDLLDSLDVDDIAALNRAGQQIRDWVVEAPFQPALEQAVREAYDKLSAGLEASFAVRSSATAEDMPDASFAGQQETFLNVRGIDAVMTAIKHVFASLFNDRAISYRVHQGYDHKGVALSAGVQRMVRSDLAASGVMFTLDTESGFNDVVFITGAQGLGEMVVQGAVNPDEFYVHKPTLKAGRPAVVRKTLGSKLIKMTYSGDAGHGRQVKVVDTTDAERNRFCITDEEVMALAKQALIIEQHYGRPMDIEWAKDGQDGKLYIVQARPETVRSRQEANTLERFALKQTGKVLIEGRAIGHKIGAGPARVISSISQMDEVQPGDVLVTDMTDPDWEPIMKRASAIVTNRGGRTCHAAIIARELGIPAVVGCGNATDHIQDGQLITVSCAEGDTGFIYDGELDFDVAVTEVGNMPRLPIKIMMNVGNPDRAFDFAQLPNAGVGLARLEFIINRMIGVHPKALLEFDQQTPELQATITRMIAGYESPREFYVAKLTEGIATLAAAFWPERVIVRMSDFKSNEYANLVGGRGYEPHEENPMIGFRGASRYIADSFRPCFALECEAMKRVRDVMGLTNVEVMIPFVRTLGEAEQVVEILAENGLRRGERGLKVIMMCELPSNALLADKFLEHFDGFSIGSNDMTQLTLGLDRDSGLIAHLFDERNEALKALLAMAIAAARKAGKYVGICGQGPSDHPDFAAWLVEQGIDSVSLNPDTVVDTWLYLAEQHKAG
;
A
#
# COMPACT_ATOMS: atom_id res chain seq x y z
N MET A 1 -23.35 -15.84 -38.94
CA MET A 1 -22.82 -17.16 -38.63
C MET A 1 -22.34 -17.14 -37.20
N GLN A 2 -22.80 -18.08 -36.42
CA GLN A 2 -22.30 -18.28 -35.06
C GLN A 2 -20.88 -18.84 -35.16
N GLN A 3 -19.89 -18.15 -34.51
CA GLN A 3 -18.49 -18.50 -34.57
C GLN A 3 -18.08 -19.26 -33.30
N TYR A 4 -17.27 -20.29 -33.42
CA TYR A 4 -16.75 -21.08 -32.30
C TYR A 4 -15.56 -20.43 -31.60
N VAL A 5 -14.77 -19.69 -32.37
CA VAL A 5 -13.53 -19.04 -31.94
C VAL A 5 -13.50 -17.60 -32.44
N LEU A 6 -13.02 -16.70 -31.60
CA LEU A 6 -12.80 -15.28 -31.91
C LEU A 6 -11.40 -14.86 -31.48
N TRP A 7 -10.74 -14.08 -32.31
CA TRP A 7 -9.43 -13.50 -31.98
C TRP A 7 -9.59 -12.30 -31.06
N TYR A 8 -8.66 -12.06 -30.16
CA TYR A 8 -8.70 -10.93 -29.26
C TYR A 8 -8.80 -9.59 -30.00
N GLU A 9 -8.12 -9.46 -31.14
CA GLU A 9 -8.17 -8.26 -31.99
C GLU A 9 -9.57 -7.97 -32.57
N GLN A 10 -10.51 -8.90 -32.45
CA GLN A 10 -11.89 -8.79 -32.92
C GLN A 10 -12.87 -8.48 -31.78
N LEU A 11 -12.38 -8.41 -30.53
CA LEU A 11 -13.21 -8.33 -29.33
C LEU A 11 -13.12 -6.94 -28.69
N GLY A 12 -14.19 -6.59 -28.00
CA GLY A 12 -14.27 -5.42 -27.14
C GLY A 12 -15.26 -5.64 -26.01
N MET A 13 -15.50 -4.63 -25.18
CA MET A 13 -16.39 -4.75 -24.02
C MET A 13 -17.86 -5.05 -24.37
N GLN A 14 -18.28 -4.81 -25.62
CA GLN A 14 -19.59 -5.22 -26.13
C GLN A 14 -19.74 -6.74 -26.32
N ASP A 15 -18.65 -7.50 -26.25
CA ASP A 15 -18.63 -8.94 -26.48
C ASP A 15 -18.65 -9.79 -25.19
N VAL A 16 -18.91 -9.20 -24.04
CA VAL A 16 -18.92 -9.91 -22.74
C VAL A 16 -19.86 -11.11 -22.75
N GLU A 17 -21.05 -10.98 -23.33
CA GLU A 17 -22.03 -12.08 -23.48
C GLU A 17 -21.53 -13.21 -24.40
N ARG A 18 -20.55 -12.94 -25.27
CA ARG A 18 -19.99 -13.90 -26.23
C ARG A 18 -18.76 -14.63 -25.74
N VAL A 19 -17.90 -13.93 -24.98
CA VAL A 19 -16.56 -14.46 -24.60
C VAL A 19 -16.21 -14.25 -23.12
N GLY A 20 -17.13 -13.72 -22.34
CA GLY A 20 -16.88 -13.39 -20.93
C GLY A 20 -16.05 -12.12 -20.70
N GLY A 21 -16.05 -11.61 -19.48
CA GLY A 21 -15.47 -10.31 -19.13
C GLY A 21 -13.97 -10.23 -19.35
N LYS A 22 -13.20 -11.24 -18.93
CA LYS A 22 -11.74 -11.25 -19.09
C LYS A 22 -11.29 -11.20 -20.55
N ASN A 23 -11.88 -12.04 -21.41
CA ASN A 23 -11.52 -12.09 -22.82
C ASN A 23 -11.97 -10.82 -23.57
N ALA A 24 -13.12 -10.27 -23.21
CA ALA A 24 -13.61 -9.00 -23.74
C ALA A 24 -12.66 -7.86 -23.38
N SER A 25 -12.22 -7.79 -22.13
CA SER A 25 -11.25 -6.78 -21.66
C SER A 25 -9.88 -6.89 -22.35
N LEU A 26 -9.36 -8.10 -22.55
CA LEU A 26 -8.13 -8.31 -23.31
C LEU A 26 -8.27 -7.80 -24.75
N GLY A 27 -9.37 -8.13 -25.39
CA GLY A 27 -9.66 -7.65 -26.74
C GLY A 27 -9.81 -6.13 -26.82
N GLU A 28 -10.51 -5.52 -25.87
CA GLU A 28 -10.65 -4.07 -25.73
C GLU A 28 -9.30 -3.36 -25.66
N MET A 29 -8.40 -3.86 -24.81
CA MET A 29 -7.06 -3.29 -24.65
C MET A 29 -6.22 -3.45 -25.93
N ILE A 30 -6.23 -4.62 -26.57
CA ILE A 30 -5.51 -4.85 -27.81
C ILE A 30 -6.01 -3.93 -28.91
N SER A 31 -7.32 -3.85 -29.11
CA SER A 31 -7.92 -3.09 -30.20
C SER A 31 -7.79 -1.58 -30.04
N ASN A 32 -7.90 -1.07 -28.81
CA ASN A 32 -7.99 0.37 -28.56
C ASN A 32 -6.74 0.98 -27.92
N LEU A 33 -5.90 0.22 -27.20
CA LEU A 33 -4.82 0.76 -26.39
C LEU A 33 -3.41 0.37 -26.87
N SER A 34 -3.27 -0.57 -27.80
CA SER A 34 -1.96 -0.96 -28.33
C SER A 34 -1.21 0.22 -28.96
N GLY A 35 -1.91 1.07 -29.70
CA GLY A 35 -1.37 2.28 -30.30
C GLY A 35 -1.00 3.35 -29.28
N ALA A 36 -1.55 3.30 -28.09
CA ALA A 36 -1.25 4.21 -26.97
C ALA A 36 -0.10 3.71 -26.07
N GLY A 37 0.43 2.50 -26.31
CA GLY A 37 1.59 1.95 -25.60
C GLY A 37 1.27 0.87 -24.57
N VAL A 38 0.06 0.33 -24.57
CA VAL A 38 -0.31 -0.85 -23.75
C VAL A 38 0.03 -2.12 -24.54
N SER A 39 0.86 -2.97 -23.96
CA SER A 39 1.27 -4.24 -24.59
C SER A 39 0.50 -5.40 -23.96
N VAL A 40 -0.25 -6.14 -24.78
CA VAL A 40 -1.04 -7.30 -24.34
C VAL A 40 -0.65 -8.51 -25.19
N PRO A 41 -0.41 -9.69 -24.60
CA PRO A 41 -0.13 -10.90 -25.39
C PRO A 41 -1.35 -11.29 -26.23
N GLY A 42 -1.10 -11.64 -27.48
CA GLY A 42 -2.14 -12.10 -28.42
C GLY A 42 -2.72 -13.46 -28.06
N GLY A 43 -3.90 -13.74 -28.60
CA GLY A 43 -4.60 -14.99 -28.38
C GLY A 43 -5.97 -15.04 -29.04
N PHE A 44 -6.71 -16.07 -28.69
CA PHE A 44 -8.10 -16.27 -29.13
C PHE A 44 -8.97 -16.81 -28.00
N ALA A 45 -10.26 -16.71 -28.13
CA ALA A 45 -11.24 -17.21 -27.18
C ALA A 45 -12.26 -18.13 -27.85
N THR A 46 -12.65 -19.21 -27.19
CA THR A 46 -13.88 -19.93 -27.56
C THR A 46 -15.09 -19.09 -27.19
N THR A 47 -16.22 -19.31 -27.84
CA THR A 47 -17.44 -18.50 -27.56
C THR A 47 -18.38 -19.20 -26.57
N ALA A 48 -19.24 -18.41 -25.91
CA ALA A 48 -20.35 -18.93 -25.12
C ALA A 48 -21.28 -19.85 -25.95
N PHE A 49 -21.44 -19.53 -27.22
CA PHE A 49 -22.17 -20.40 -28.17
C PHE A 49 -21.50 -21.80 -28.26
N ALA A 50 -20.17 -21.84 -28.42
CA ALA A 50 -19.43 -23.10 -28.49
C ALA A 50 -19.60 -23.95 -27.24
N PHE A 51 -19.59 -23.33 -26.05
CA PHE A 51 -19.82 -23.99 -24.79
C PHE A 51 -21.25 -24.55 -24.65
N ASN A 52 -22.25 -23.74 -24.95
CA ASN A 52 -23.66 -24.17 -24.85
C ASN A 52 -23.96 -25.29 -25.84
N GLU A 53 -23.48 -25.18 -27.09
CA GLU A 53 -23.64 -26.23 -28.09
C GLU A 53 -22.92 -27.52 -27.68
N PHE A 54 -21.73 -27.43 -27.09
CA PHE A 54 -21.01 -28.59 -26.54
C PHE A 54 -21.85 -29.34 -25.50
N LEU A 55 -22.47 -28.65 -24.55
CA LEU A 55 -23.34 -29.29 -23.55
C LEU A 55 -24.61 -29.89 -24.17
N GLU A 56 -25.17 -29.22 -25.16
CA GLU A 56 -26.38 -29.69 -25.86
C GLU A 56 -26.13 -30.94 -26.67
N LEU A 57 -25.14 -30.92 -27.58
CA LEU A 57 -24.82 -32.04 -28.46
C LEU A 57 -24.25 -33.27 -27.72
N SER A 58 -23.61 -33.05 -26.58
CA SER A 58 -23.14 -34.15 -25.70
C SER A 58 -24.27 -34.73 -24.84
N GLY A 59 -25.48 -34.14 -24.86
CA GLY A 59 -26.60 -34.54 -24.02
C GLY A 59 -26.38 -34.28 -22.51
N LEU A 60 -25.42 -33.43 -22.17
CA LEU A 60 -25.08 -33.11 -20.78
C LEU A 60 -25.99 -32.03 -20.20
N ASN A 61 -26.52 -31.15 -21.02
CA ASN A 61 -27.30 -30.01 -20.55
C ASN A 61 -28.44 -30.40 -19.61
N GLY A 62 -29.30 -31.33 -20.01
CA GLY A 62 -30.40 -31.83 -19.18
C GLY A 62 -29.90 -32.57 -17.92
N LYS A 63 -28.91 -33.44 -18.05
CA LYS A 63 -28.36 -34.21 -16.90
C LYS A 63 -27.76 -33.32 -15.83
N ILE A 64 -27.06 -32.26 -16.23
CA ILE A 64 -26.43 -31.34 -15.30
C ILE A 64 -27.50 -30.56 -14.53
N HIS A 65 -28.52 -30.05 -15.23
CA HIS A 65 -29.58 -29.29 -14.57
C HIS A 65 -30.42 -30.13 -13.66
N ASP A 66 -30.80 -31.36 -14.09
CA ASP A 66 -31.55 -32.29 -13.22
C ASP A 66 -30.79 -32.58 -11.90
N LEU A 67 -29.47 -32.70 -11.96
CA LEU A 67 -28.64 -32.92 -10.77
C LEU A 67 -28.53 -31.66 -9.90
N LEU A 68 -28.32 -30.48 -10.49
CA LEU A 68 -28.16 -29.22 -9.75
C LEU A 68 -29.50 -28.73 -9.15
N ASP A 69 -30.63 -28.91 -9.82
CA ASP A 69 -31.96 -28.50 -9.35
C ASP A 69 -32.40 -29.30 -8.10
N SER A 70 -31.82 -30.48 -7.88
CA SER A 70 -32.10 -31.34 -6.72
C SER A 70 -31.03 -31.19 -5.61
N LEU A 71 -29.99 -30.40 -5.80
CA LEU A 71 -28.83 -30.33 -4.92
C LEU A 71 -29.06 -29.30 -3.80
N ASP A 72 -28.86 -29.74 -2.56
CA ASP A 72 -28.66 -28.88 -1.41
C ASP A 72 -27.17 -28.44 -1.37
N VAL A 73 -26.90 -27.18 -1.67
CA VAL A 73 -25.52 -26.64 -1.71
C VAL A 73 -24.92 -26.41 -0.32
N ASP A 74 -25.73 -26.46 0.73
CA ASP A 74 -25.26 -26.37 2.12
C ASP A 74 -24.79 -27.73 2.65
N ASP A 75 -25.18 -28.83 2.00
CA ASP A 75 -24.55 -30.15 2.19
C ASP A 75 -23.26 -30.25 1.38
N ILE A 76 -22.14 -29.90 2.01
CA ILE A 76 -20.80 -29.88 1.40
C ILE A 76 -20.43 -31.22 0.76
N ALA A 77 -20.81 -32.34 1.37
CA ALA A 77 -20.49 -33.66 0.82
C ALA A 77 -21.34 -34.00 -0.42
N ALA A 78 -22.60 -33.59 -0.45
CA ALA A 78 -23.45 -33.72 -1.62
C ALA A 78 -22.97 -32.81 -2.75
N LEU A 79 -22.62 -31.55 -2.44
CA LEU A 79 -22.07 -30.57 -3.38
C LEU A 79 -20.78 -31.11 -4.04
N ASN A 80 -19.85 -31.62 -3.24
CA ASN A 80 -18.58 -32.16 -3.75
C ASN A 80 -18.82 -33.35 -4.70
N ARG A 81 -19.69 -34.32 -4.31
CA ARG A 81 -20.03 -35.47 -5.17
C ARG A 81 -20.66 -35.02 -6.49
N ALA A 82 -21.64 -34.14 -6.42
CA ALA A 82 -22.35 -33.65 -7.61
C ALA A 82 -21.42 -32.84 -8.52
N GLY A 83 -20.65 -31.93 -7.95
CA GLY A 83 -19.68 -31.12 -8.70
C GLY A 83 -18.63 -32.00 -9.41
N GLN A 84 -18.05 -32.97 -8.71
CA GLN A 84 -17.09 -33.91 -9.31
C GLN A 84 -17.71 -34.74 -10.44
N GLN A 85 -18.90 -35.25 -10.23
CA GLN A 85 -19.61 -36.03 -11.26
C GLN A 85 -19.86 -35.21 -12.53
N ILE A 86 -20.27 -33.96 -12.40
CA ILE A 86 -20.50 -33.07 -13.54
C ILE A 86 -19.17 -32.79 -14.27
N ARG A 87 -18.11 -32.48 -13.54
CA ARG A 87 -16.78 -32.22 -14.12
C ARG A 87 -16.27 -33.44 -14.89
N ASP A 88 -16.43 -34.64 -14.35
CA ASP A 88 -16.05 -35.89 -15.04
C ASP A 88 -16.82 -36.07 -16.36
N TRP A 89 -18.14 -35.85 -16.37
CA TRP A 89 -18.94 -35.90 -17.59
C TRP A 89 -18.48 -34.90 -18.66
N VAL A 90 -18.14 -33.67 -18.26
CA VAL A 90 -17.67 -32.63 -19.17
C VAL A 90 -16.30 -33.00 -19.77
N VAL A 91 -15.39 -33.47 -18.96
CA VAL A 91 -14.04 -33.84 -19.42
C VAL A 91 -14.06 -35.08 -20.33
N GLU A 92 -14.93 -36.07 -20.06
CA GLU A 92 -15.05 -37.29 -20.84
C GLU A 92 -15.77 -37.07 -22.18
N ALA A 93 -16.67 -36.09 -22.26
CA ALA A 93 -17.44 -35.83 -23.47
C ALA A 93 -16.54 -35.41 -24.63
N PRO A 94 -16.77 -35.94 -25.88
CA PRO A 94 -16.02 -35.48 -27.03
C PRO A 94 -16.45 -34.08 -27.45
N PHE A 95 -15.53 -33.27 -27.96
CA PHE A 95 -15.89 -32.01 -28.58
C PHE A 95 -16.70 -32.22 -29.87
N GLN A 96 -17.59 -31.30 -30.19
CA GLN A 96 -18.20 -31.24 -31.53
C GLN A 96 -17.10 -30.98 -32.58
N PRO A 97 -17.13 -31.65 -33.75
CA PRO A 97 -16.08 -31.56 -34.76
C PRO A 97 -15.81 -30.11 -35.21
N ALA A 98 -16.82 -29.27 -35.30
CA ALA A 98 -16.65 -27.90 -35.74
C ALA A 98 -15.87 -27.03 -34.72
N LEU A 99 -16.07 -27.23 -33.42
CA LEU A 99 -15.28 -26.55 -32.38
C LEU A 99 -13.84 -27.05 -32.38
N GLU A 100 -13.64 -28.37 -32.45
CA GLU A 100 -12.31 -28.96 -32.51
C GLU A 100 -11.50 -28.43 -33.69
N GLN A 101 -12.11 -28.38 -34.89
CA GLN A 101 -11.45 -27.85 -36.07
C GLN A 101 -11.11 -26.37 -35.93
N ALA A 102 -12.03 -25.55 -35.42
CA ALA A 102 -11.84 -24.11 -35.22
C ALA A 102 -10.69 -23.82 -34.25
N VAL A 103 -10.58 -24.60 -33.16
CA VAL A 103 -9.49 -24.44 -32.17
C VAL A 103 -8.15 -24.87 -32.78
N ARG A 104 -8.10 -25.99 -33.53
CA ARG A 104 -6.88 -26.43 -34.21
C ARG A 104 -6.37 -25.40 -35.21
N GLU A 105 -7.25 -24.84 -36.04
CA GLU A 105 -6.90 -23.79 -37.02
C GLU A 105 -6.38 -22.53 -36.33
N ALA A 106 -7.02 -22.12 -35.23
CA ALA A 106 -6.59 -20.96 -34.46
C ALA A 106 -5.23 -21.20 -33.75
N TYR A 107 -5.04 -22.37 -33.18
CA TYR A 107 -3.77 -22.79 -32.60
C TYR A 107 -2.63 -22.78 -33.61
N ASP A 108 -2.79 -23.38 -34.79
CA ASP A 108 -1.77 -23.41 -35.85
C ASP A 108 -1.38 -21.99 -36.26
N LYS A 109 -2.35 -21.10 -36.40
CA LYS A 109 -2.11 -19.71 -36.73
C LYS A 109 -1.43 -18.95 -35.58
N LEU A 110 -1.81 -19.18 -34.31
CA LEU A 110 -1.26 -18.51 -33.15
C LEU A 110 0.19 -18.99 -32.87
N SER A 111 0.46 -20.29 -33.00
CA SER A 111 1.78 -20.88 -32.79
C SER A 111 2.76 -20.51 -33.90
N ALA A 112 2.27 -20.23 -35.11
CA ALA A 112 3.07 -19.95 -36.31
C ALA A 112 4.15 -21.02 -36.59
N GLY A 113 3.88 -22.27 -36.22
CA GLY A 113 4.81 -23.40 -36.40
C GLY A 113 5.97 -23.43 -35.40
N LEU A 114 5.97 -22.56 -34.38
CA LEU A 114 6.96 -22.56 -33.32
C LEU A 114 6.43 -23.31 -32.08
N GLU A 115 7.36 -23.86 -31.31
CA GLU A 115 7.06 -24.44 -29.99
C GLU A 115 6.70 -23.30 -29.02
N ALA A 116 5.43 -22.95 -28.95
CA ALA A 116 4.93 -21.89 -28.10
C ALA A 116 4.21 -22.48 -26.88
N SER A 117 4.23 -21.76 -25.77
CA SER A 117 3.45 -22.07 -24.58
C SER A 117 2.30 -21.07 -24.42
N PHE A 118 1.20 -21.55 -23.86
CA PHE A 118 -0.04 -20.80 -23.73
C PHE A 118 -0.57 -20.85 -22.30
N ALA A 119 -1.28 -19.80 -21.91
CA ALA A 119 -2.19 -19.79 -20.77
C ALA A 119 -3.61 -20.08 -21.31
N VAL A 120 -4.28 -21.07 -20.73
CA VAL A 120 -5.68 -21.35 -21.03
C VAL A 120 -6.50 -20.96 -19.81
N ARG A 121 -7.35 -19.94 -19.98
CA ARG A 121 -8.04 -19.25 -18.86
C ARG A 121 -9.54 -19.27 -19.07
N SER A 122 -10.27 -19.40 -17.96
CA SER A 122 -11.74 -19.22 -17.95
C SER A 122 -12.12 -17.75 -18.02
N SER A 123 -13.23 -17.49 -18.71
CA SER A 123 -13.90 -16.20 -18.76
C SER A 123 -15.40 -16.43 -18.80
N ALA A 124 -16.11 -16.12 -17.72
CA ALA A 124 -17.55 -16.32 -17.62
C ALA A 124 -18.34 -15.11 -18.16
N THR A 125 -19.50 -15.38 -18.73
CA THR A 125 -20.39 -14.33 -19.23
C THR A 125 -21.03 -13.49 -18.11
N ALA A 126 -21.09 -14.03 -16.89
CA ALA A 126 -21.56 -13.33 -15.68
C ALA A 126 -20.42 -12.84 -14.77
N GLU A 127 -19.16 -12.92 -15.21
CA GLU A 127 -17.99 -12.46 -14.48
C GLU A 127 -17.86 -10.93 -14.58
N ASP A 128 -17.45 -10.28 -13.49
CA ASP A 128 -17.27 -8.81 -13.41
C ASP A 128 -18.55 -7.98 -13.59
N MET A 129 -19.70 -8.51 -13.16
CA MET A 129 -20.90 -7.70 -13.01
C MET A 129 -20.70 -6.64 -11.92
N PRO A 130 -21.33 -5.45 -12.02
CA PRO A 130 -21.16 -4.37 -11.03
C PRO A 130 -21.46 -4.78 -9.59
N ASP A 131 -22.28 -5.81 -9.38
CA ASP A 131 -22.77 -6.23 -8.07
C ASP A 131 -22.24 -7.61 -7.60
N ALA A 132 -21.44 -8.30 -8.41
CA ALA A 132 -20.94 -9.62 -8.08
C ALA A 132 -19.58 -9.91 -8.73
N SER A 133 -18.62 -10.34 -7.91
CA SER A 133 -17.30 -10.75 -8.37
C SER A 133 -17.18 -12.27 -8.32
N PHE A 134 -16.97 -12.92 -9.48
CA PHE A 134 -16.59 -14.33 -9.58
C PHE A 134 -15.09 -14.55 -9.43
N ALA A 135 -14.38 -13.63 -8.81
CA ALA A 135 -12.94 -13.68 -8.69
C ALA A 135 -12.45 -14.98 -8.00
N GLY A 136 -11.50 -15.65 -8.64
CA GLY A 136 -10.84 -16.83 -8.07
C GLY A 136 -11.65 -18.13 -8.10
N GLN A 137 -12.84 -18.17 -8.71
CA GLN A 137 -13.70 -19.35 -8.72
C GLN A 137 -13.46 -20.33 -9.87
N GLN A 138 -12.58 -19.99 -10.81
CA GLN A 138 -12.37 -20.70 -12.08
C GLN A 138 -10.88 -20.93 -12.34
N GLU A 139 -10.59 -21.95 -13.15
CA GLU A 139 -9.22 -22.43 -13.33
C GLU A 139 -8.44 -21.71 -14.44
N THR A 140 -7.11 -21.65 -14.23
CA THR A 140 -6.13 -21.21 -15.24
C THR A 140 -5.05 -22.27 -15.38
N PHE A 141 -4.76 -22.64 -16.62
CA PHE A 141 -3.69 -23.58 -16.95
C PHE A 141 -2.53 -22.83 -17.60
N LEU A 142 -1.35 -22.93 -17.00
CA LEU A 142 -0.16 -22.21 -17.43
C LEU A 142 0.83 -23.14 -18.14
N ASN A 143 1.63 -22.58 -19.05
CA ASN A 143 2.63 -23.30 -19.82
C ASN A 143 2.08 -24.52 -20.59
N VAL A 144 0.88 -24.36 -21.16
CA VAL A 144 0.25 -25.40 -21.97
C VAL A 144 0.94 -25.47 -23.34
N ARG A 145 1.44 -26.64 -23.73
CA ARG A 145 2.18 -26.85 -24.98
C ARG A 145 1.54 -27.93 -25.82
N GLY A 146 1.42 -27.65 -27.11
CA GLY A 146 0.84 -28.59 -28.08
C GLY A 146 -0.69 -28.54 -28.13
N ILE A 147 -1.24 -28.83 -29.30
CA ILE A 147 -2.68 -28.69 -29.56
C ILE A 147 -3.52 -29.61 -28.67
N ASP A 148 -3.09 -30.85 -28.44
CA ASP A 148 -3.86 -31.81 -27.66
C ASP A 148 -3.93 -31.40 -26.18
N ALA A 149 -2.84 -30.81 -25.66
CA ALA A 149 -2.84 -30.22 -24.29
C ALA A 149 -3.75 -28.98 -24.21
N VAL A 150 -3.77 -28.12 -25.23
CA VAL A 150 -4.69 -26.97 -25.30
C VAL A 150 -6.14 -27.45 -25.34
N MET A 151 -6.44 -28.47 -26.16
CA MET A 151 -7.80 -29.05 -26.21
C MET A 151 -8.25 -29.62 -24.86
N THR A 152 -7.34 -30.33 -24.18
CA THR A 152 -7.60 -30.86 -22.84
C THR A 152 -7.81 -29.73 -21.82
N ALA A 153 -6.98 -28.69 -21.85
CA ALA A 153 -7.14 -27.52 -20.97
C ALA A 153 -8.47 -26.80 -21.21
N ILE A 154 -8.92 -26.65 -22.44
CA ILE A 154 -10.24 -26.05 -22.76
C ILE A 154 -11.36 -26.87 -22.11
N LYS A 155 -11.30 -28.21 -22.15
CA LYS A 155 -12.29 -29.06 -21.46
C LYS A 155 -12.31 -28.84 -19.97
N HIS A 156 -11.13 -28.78 -19.32
CA HIS A 156 -11.04 -28.48 -17.91
C HIS A 156 -11.56 -27.08 -17.57
N VAL A 157 -11.30 -26.09 -18.43
CA VAL A 157 -11.92 -24.76 -18.28
C VAL A 157 -13.44 -24.87 -18.33
N PHE A 158 -14.03 -25.60 -19.29
CA PHE A 158 -15.47 -25.79 -19.37
C PHE A 158 -16.00 -26.49 -18.10
N ALA A 159 -15.29 -27.49 -17.61
CA ALA A 159 -15.63 -28.20 -16.37
C ALA A 159 -15.60 -27.29 -15.14
N SER A 160 -14.73 -26.28 -15.12
CA SER A 160 -14.53 -25.41 -13.97
C SER A 160 -15.76 -24.55 -13.61
N LEU A 161 -16.71 -24.38 -14.53
CA LEU A 161 -18.01 -23.76 -14.23
C LEU A 161 -18.81 -24.55 -13.15
N PHE A 162 -18.49 -25.83 -13.02
CA PHE A 162 -19.11 -26.77 -12.09
C PHE A 162 -18.18 -27.14 -10.92
N ASN A 163 -17.20 -26.28 -10.61
CA ASN A 163 -16.49 -26.33 -9.35
C ASN A 163 -17.45 -26.06 -8.20
N ASP A 164 -17.25 -26.70 -7.07
CA ASP A 164 -18.14 -26.65 -5.89
C ASP A 164 -18.42 -25.19 -5.49
N ARG A 165 -17.38 -24.35 -5.49
CA ARG A 165 -17.47 -22.91 -5.23
C ARG A 165 -18.35 -22.17 -6.23
N ALA A 166 -18.15 -22.44 -7.52
CA ALA A 166 -18.91 -21.79 -8.58
C ALA A 166 -20.40 -22.18 -8.55
N ILE A 167 -20.71 -23.43 -8.16
CA ILE A 167 -22.09 -23.90 -7.96
C ILE A 167 -22.71 -23.19 -6.76
N SER A 168 -22.05 -23.26 -5.61
CA SER A 168 -22.52 -22.66 -4.35
C SER A 168 -22.70 -21.14 -4.48
N TYR A 169 -21.74 -20.44 -5.10
CA TYR A 169 -21.82 -19.01 -5.32
C TYR A 169 -23.07 -18.62 -6.15
N ARG A 170 -23.32 -19.30 -7.28
CA ARG A 170 -24.49 -19.00 -8.12
C ARG A 170 -25.80 -19.16 -7.35
N VAL A 171 -25.93 -20.22 -6.54
CA VAL A 171 -27.11 -20.45 -5.73
C VAL A 171 -27.31 -19.34 -4.69
N HIS A 172 -26.26 -19.01 -3.93
CA HIS A 172 -26.35 -17.98 -2.90
C HIS A 172 -26.61 -16.56 -3.45
N GLN A 173 -26.15 -16.27 -4.68
CA GLN A 173 -26.41 -15.01 -5.37
C GLN A 173 -27.74 -15.01 -6.17
N GLY A 174 -28.46 -16.12 -6.19
CA GLY A 174 -29.72 -16.24 -6.91
C GLY A 174 -29.59 -16.28 -8.44
N TYR A 175 -28.40 -16.65 -8.95
CA TYR A 175 -28.19 -16.82 -10.40
C TYR A 175 -28.70 -18.18 -10.88
N ASP A 176 -29.42 -18.17 -12.00
CA ASP A 176 -29.80 -19.40 -12.70
C ASP A 176 -28.56 -20.05 -13.32
N HIS A 177 -28.35 -21.32 -13.05
CA HIS A 177 -27.27 -22.11 -13.64
C HIS A 177 -27.29 -22.12 -15.18
N LYS A 178 -28.48 -21.98 -15.82
CA LYS A 178 -28.67 -21.93 -17.27
C LYS A 178 -28.23 -20.61 -17.89
N GLY A 179 -28.19 -19.53 -17.10
CA GLY A 179 -27.88 -18.19 -17.58
C GLY A 179 -26.39 -17.89 -17.71
N VAL A 180 -25.52 -18.76 -17.22
CA VAL A 180 -24.07 -18.54 -17.20
C VAL A 180 -23.37 -19.49 -18.16
N ALA A 181 -22.60 -18.94 -19.10
CA ALA A 181 -21.77 -19.68 -20.03
C ALA A 181 -20.28 -19.34 -19.81
N LEU A 182 -19.40 -20.25 -20.24
CA LEU A 182 -17.97 -20.07 -20.22
C LEU A 182 -17.36 -19.90 -21.60
N SER A 183 -16.32 -19.11 -21.64
CA SER A 183 -15.36 -19.00 -22.73
C SER A 183 -13.97 -19.42 -22.21
N ALA A 184 -13.22 -20.14 -22.99
CA ALA A 184 -11.83 -20.44 -22.74
C ALA A 184 -10.93 -19.52 -23.57
N GLY A 185 -10.18 -18.66 -22.92
CA GLY A 185 -9.16 -17.82 -23.56
C GLY A 185 -7.85 -18.58 -23.69
N VAL A 186 -7.29 -18.61 -24.89
CA VAL A 186 -5.97 -19.18 -25.18
C VAL A 186 -5.04 -18.03 -25.52
N GLN A 187 -4.14 -17.68 -24.58
CA GLN A 187 -3.25 -16.53 -24.66
C GLN A 187 -1.80 -16.97 -24.68
N ARG A 188 -0.94 -16.31 -25.45
CA ARG A 188 0.49 -16.55 -25.41
C ARG A 188 1.04 -16.28 -24.01
N MET A 189 1.87 -17.20 -23.50
CA MET A 189 2.57 -17.00 -22.24
C MET A 189 3.63 -15.91 -22.37
N VAL A 190 3.68 -15.02 -21.38
CA VAL A 190 4.82 -14.15 -21.15
C VAL A 190 5.85 -14.92 -20.33
N ARG A 191 7.10 -14.91 -20.74
CA ARG A 191 8.18 -15.68 -20.09
C ARG A 191 8.64 -15.02 -18.78
N SER A 192 7.68 -14.72 -17.91
CA SER A 192 7.94 -14.17 -16.57
C SER A 192 8.57 -15.20 -15.62
N ASP A 193 8.50 -16.48 -15.94
CA ASP A 193 9.28 -17.52 -15.27
C ASP A 193 10.80 -17.24 -15.26
N LEU A 194 11.28 -16.48 -16.24
CA LEU A 194 12.67 -16.01 -16.36
C LEU A 194 12.87 -14.56 -15.83
N ALA A 195 11.83 -13.88 -15.39
CA ALA A 195 11.88 -12.50 -14.96
C ALA A 195 10.94 -12.26 -13.75
N ALA A 196 9.92 -11.44 -13.91
CA ALA A 196 9.03 -11.05 -12.82
C ALA A 196 7.59 -10.84 -13.32
N SER A 197 6.66 -10.85 -12.38
CA SER A 197 5.25 -10.57 -12.61
C SER A 197 4.58 -10.07 -11.35
N GLY A 198 3.37 -9.55 -11.46
CA GLY A 198 2.63 -9.07 -10.32
C GLY A 198 1.29 -8.45 -10.66
N VAL A 199 0.79 -7.65 -9.75
CA VAL A 199 -0.46 -6.93 -9.91
C VAL A 199 -0.26 -5.44 -9.61
N MET A 200 -1.12 -4.60 -10.17
CA MET A 200 -1.13 -3.17 -9.87
C MET A 200 -2.55 -2.64 -9.83
N PHE A 201 -2.73 -1.63 -8.99
CA PHE A 201 -3.99 -0.93 -8.79
C PHE A 201 -3.81 0.55 -9.09
N THR A 202 -4.79 1.17 -9.72
CA THR A 202 -4.73 2.61 -10.01
C THR A 202 -5.25 3.48 -8.85
N LEU A 203 -5.16 2.96 -7.65
CA LEU A 203 -5.38 3.65 -6.36
C LEU A 203 -4.62 2.91 -5.25
N ASP A 204 -4.52 3.52 -4.08
CA ASP A 204 -4.06 2.82 -2.89
C ASP A 204 -5.18 1.90 -2.36
N THR A 205 -4.90 0.60 -2.28
CA THR A 205 -5.88 -0.42 -1.89
C THR A 205 -6.31 -0.34 -0.42
N GLU A 206 -5.54 0.35 0.42
CA GLU A 206 -5.86 0.50 1.85
C GLU A 206 -6.75 1.71 2.11
N SER A 207 -6.33 2.87 1.64
CA SER A 207 -7.02 4.14 1.88
C SER A 207 -8.03 4.51 0.80
N GLY A 208 -7.88 3.98 -0.41
CA GLY A 208 -8.63 4.44 -1.59
C GLY A 208 -8.09 5.73 -2.21
N PHE A 209 -6.89 6.18 -1.79
CA PHE A 209 -6.26 7.37 -2.34
C PHE A 209 -6.01 7.22 -3.85
N ASN A 210 -6.54 8.15 -4.66
CA ASN A 210 -6.61 8.00 -6.11
C ASN A 210 -5.38 8.50 -6.88
N ASP A 211 -4.51 9.31 -6.27
CA ASP A 211 -3.38 9.95 -6.99
C ASP A 211 -2.11 9.10 -6.99
N VAL A 212 -2.23 7.80 -6.74
CA VAL A 212 -1.14 6.83 -6.84
C VAL A 212 -1.53 5.61 -7.66
N VAL A 213 -0.51 4.96 -8.24
CA VAL A 213 -0.57 3.58 -8.73
C VAL A 213 0.21 2.72 -7.75
N PHE A 214 -0.44 1.70 -7.20
CA PHE A 214 0.17 0.73 -6.31
C PHE A 214 0.54 -0.52 -7.10
N ILE A 215 1.82 -0.90 -7.11
CA ILE A 215 2.35 -2.02 -7.89
C ILE A 215 3.00 -3.02 -6.95
N THR A 216 2.68 -4.29 -7.12
CA THR A 216 3.37 -5.39 -6.46
C THR A 216 4.02 -6.31 -7.47
N GLY A 217 5.12 -6.96 -7.09
CA GLY A 217 5.79 -7.90 -7.98
C GLY A 217 6.75 -8.85 -7.28
N ALA A 218 6.96 -9.99 -7.91
CA ALA A 218 7.94 -10.98 -7.49
C ALA A 218 8.51 -11.72 -8.72
N GLN A 219 9.61 -12.42 -8.53
CA GLN A 219 10.20 -13.28 -9.57
C GLN A 219 9.25 -14.43 -9.90
N GLY A 220 9.25 -14.84 -11.16
CA GLY A 220 8.50 -15.99 -11.64
C GLY A 220 7.10 -15.65 -12.19
N LEU A 221 6.29 -16.69 -12.36
CA LEU A 221 4.92 -16.57 -12.84
C LEU A 221 4.00 -15.92 -11.81
N GLY A 222 3.02 -15.13 -12.26
CA GLY A 222 2.17 -14.27 -11.44
C GLY A 222 1.23 -15.00 -10.49
N GLU A 223 0.99 -16.30 -10.70
CA GLU A 223 0.10 -17.09 -9.85
C GLU A 223 0.50 -17.03 -8.35
N MET A 224 1.81 -17.00 -8.05
CA MET A 224 2.29 -16.91 -6.66
C MET A 224 1.92 -15.59 -5.98
N VAL A 225 1.93 -14.49 -6.73
CA VAL A 225 1.53 -13.17 -6.21
C VAL A 225 0.01 -13.11 -6.02
N VAL A 226 -0.74 -13.55 -7.04
CA VAL A 226 -2.22 -13.52 -7.03
C VAL A 226 -2.79 -14.41 -5.92
N GLN A 227 -2.22 -15.60 -5.72
CA GLN A 227 -2.63 -16.51 -4.65
C GLN A 227 -2.14 -16.10 -3.25
N GLY A 228 -1.25 -15.10 -3.15
CA GLY A 228 -0.67 -14.66 -1.89
C GLY A 228 0.33 -15.64 -1.28
N ALA A 229 0.90 -16.52 -2.10
CA ALA A 229 1.90 -17.49 -1.66
C ALA A 229 3.29 -16.87 -1.46
N VAL A 230 3.49 -15.63 -1.86
CA VAL A 230 4.75 -14.90 -1.77
C VAL A 230 4.52 -13.49 -1.22
N ASN A 231 5.46 -13.00 -0.43
CA ASN A 231 5.48 -11.60 0.00
C ASN A 231 6.24 -10.78 -1.06
N PRO A 232 5.53 -10.01 -1.90
CA PRO A 232 6.11 -9.35 -3.05
C PRO A 232 6.81 -8.05 -2.68
N ASP A 233 7.60 -7.51 -3.62
CA ASP A 233 8.01 -6.12 -3.60
C ASP A 233 6.79 -5.21 -3.82
N GLU A 234 6.80 -4.03 -3.20
CA GLU A 234 5.73 -3.03 -3.32
C GLU A 234 6.29 -1.70 -3.78
N PHE A 235 5.56 -1.02 -4.65
CA PHE A 235 5.93 0.28 -5.21
C PHE A 235 4.71 1.20 -5.25
N TYR A 236 4.92 2.47 -4.88
CA TYR A 236 3.93 3.53 -5.05
C TYR A 236 4.43 4.55 -6.06
N VAL A 237 3.63 4.84 -7.06
CA VAL A 237 3.93 5.81 -8.12
C VAL A 237 2.91 6.94 -8.06
N HIS A 238 3.38 8.17 -7.87
CA HIS A 238 2.51 9.34 -7.80
C HIS A 238 2.09 9.79 -9.20
N LYS A 239 0.81 9.79 -9.48
CA LYS A 239 0.24 10.07 -10.82
C LYS A 239 0.56 11.48 -11.33
N PRO A 240 0.39 12.57 -10.53
CA PRO A 240 0.71 13.92 -11.01
C PRO A 240 2.19 14.08 -11.40
N THR A 241 3.11 13.56 -10.60
CA THR A 241 4.55 13.58 -10.86
C THR A 241 4.90 12.79 -12.12
N LEU A 242 4.29 11.62 -12.31
CA LEU A 242 4.47 10.78 -13.50
C LEU A 242 3.99 11.51 -14.77
N LYS A 243 2.80 12.13 -14.71
CA LYS A 243 2.24 12.92 -15.81
C LYS A 243 3.12 14.13 -16.18
N ALA A 244 3.84 14.68 -15.21
CA ALA A 244 4.80 15.77 -15.41
C ALA A 244 6.16 15.29 -15.99
N GLY A 245 6.31 13.98 -16.25
CA GLY A 245 7.55 13.41 -16.81
C GLY A 245 8.71 13.38 -15.81
N ARG A 246 8.43 13.40 -14.52
CA ARG A 246 9.42 13.36 -13.45
C ARG A 246 9.57 11.94 -12.86
N PRO A 247 10.69 11.61 -12.20
CA PRO A 247 10.78 10.42 -11.38
C PRO A 247 9.63 10.41 -10.36
N ALA A 248 8.80 9.37 -10.39
CA ALA A 248 7.51 9.36 -9.70
C ALA A 248 7.34 8.22 -8.69
N VAL A 249 8.35 7.37 -8.53
CA VAL A 249 8.35 6.31 -7.51
C VAL A 249 8.59 6.97 -6.15
N VAL A 250 7.52 7.15 -5.38
CA VAL A 250 7.57 7.85 -4.09
C VAL A 250 7.91 6.92 -2.94
N ARG A 251 7.69 5.63 -3.10
CA ARG A 251 7.98 4.63 -2.07
C ARG A 251 8.18 3.25 -2.68
N LYS A 252 9.10 2.48 -2.11
CA LYS A 252 9.29 1.07 -2.43
C LYS A 252 9.67 0.26 -1.19
N THR A 253 9.18 -0.97 -1.14
CA THR A 253 9.42 -1.91 -0.04
C THR A 253 9.86 -3.24 -0.61
N LEU A 254 11.00 -3.74 -0.14
CA LEU A 254 11.53 -5.02 -0.56
C LEU A 254 10.77 -6.16 0.12
N GLY A 255 10.17 -7.06 -0.68
CA GLY A 255 9.51 -8.26 -0.18
C GLY A 255 10.48 -9.39 0.12
N SER A 256 10.08 -10.35 0.93
CA SER A 256 10.92 -11.52 1.23
C SER A 256 11.06 -12.47 0.05
N LYS A 257 10.07 -12.58 -0.82
CA LYS A 257 10.07 -13.33 -2.09
C LYS A 257 10.73 -14.70 -2.02
N LEU A 258 10.37 -15.53 -1.01
CA LEU A 258 11.06 -16.78 -0.69
C LEU A 258 10.97 -17.83 -1.79
N ILE A 259 9.87 -17.84 -2.54
CA ILE A 259 9.58 -18.82 -3.59
C ILE A 259 9.18 -18.14 -4.88
N LYS A 260 9.32 -18.86 -5.99
CA LYS A 260 8.84 -18.46 -7.31
C LYS A 260 8.31 -19.68 -8.08
N MET A 261 7.40 -19.44 -9.01
CA MET A 261 6.92 -20.46 -9.93
C MET A 261 7.63 -20.35 -11.28
N THR A 262 8.14 -21.47 -11.76
CA THR A 262 8.85 -21.57 -13.05
C THR A 262 8.28 -22.71 -13.88
N TYR A 263 8.68 -22.81 -15.14
CA TYR A 263 8.36 -23.96 -15.98
C TYR A 263 9.04 -25.24 -15.45
N SER A 264 8.29 -26.34 -15.47
CA SER A 264 8.89 -27.67 -15.27
C SER A 264 9.62 -28.12 -16.55
N GLY A 265 10.77 -28.76 -16.39
CA GLY A 265 11.54 -29.26 -17.51
C GLY A 265 11.00 -30.54 -18.15
N ASP A 266 9.99 -31.17 -17.54
CA ASP A 266 9.45 -32.47 -17.97
C ASP A 266 8.36 -32.29 -19.02
N ALA A 267 8.56 -32.87 -20.19
CA ALA A 267 7.58 -32.93 -21.30
C ALA A 267 6.49 -34.00 -21.10
N GLY A 268 6.16 -34.34 -19.83
CA GLY A 268 5.17 -35.37 -19.50
C GLY A 268 3.79 -34.79 -19.14
N HIS A 269 2.78 -35.67 -19.03
CA HIS A 269 1.36 -35.34 -18.75
C HIS A 269 1.06 -34.78 -17.33
N GLY A 270 2.06 -34.17 -16.63
CA GLY A 270 1.93 -33.57 -15.32
C GLY A 270 1.82 -32.05 -15.35
N ARG A 271 1.80 -31.40 -14.17
CA ARG A 271 1.86 -29.95 -14.04
C ARG A 271 3.07 -29.39 -14.79
N GLN A 272 2.83 -28.50 -15.74
CA GLN A 272 3.84 -27.88 -16.62
C GLN A 272 4.63 -26.77 -15.90
N VAL A 273 4.34 -26.51 -14.62
CA VAL A 273 4.98 -25.53 -13.77
C VAL A 273 5.36 -26.14 -12.42
N LYS A 274 6.39 -25.57 -11.78
CA LYS A 274 6.84 -25.98 -10.44
C LYS A 274 7.20 -24.77 -9.59
N VAL A 275 7.07 -24.92 -8.30
CA VAL A 275 7.52 -23.93 -7.30
C VAL A 275 8.95 -24.30 -6.88
N VAL A 276 9.81 -23.29 -6.83
CA VAL A 276 11.21 -23.42 -6.39
C VAL A 276 11.56 -22.26 -5.47
N ASP A 277 12.56 -22.46 -4.61
CA ASP A 277 13.13 -21.39 -3.79
C ASP A 277 13.82 -20.34 -4.65
N THR A 278 13.73 -19.09 -4.25
CA THR A 278 14.51 -18.00 -4.81
C THR A 278 15.93 -17.99 -4.26
N THR A 279 16.87 -17.45 -5.00
CA THR A 279 18.25 -17.25 -4.53
C THR A 279 18.35 -16.03 -3.63
N ASP A 280 19.39 -15.94 -2.80
CA ASP A 280 19.65 -14.76 -1.98
C ASP A 280 19.83 -13.49 -2.84
N ALA A 281 20.43 -13.63 -4.03
CA ALA A 281 20.57 -12.52 -4.97
C ALA A 281 19.21 -11.98 -5.47
N GLU A 282 18.22 -12.84 -5.65
CA GLU A 282 16.86 -12.46 -6.03
C GLU A 282 16.12 -11.81 -4.85
N ARG A 283 16.27 -12.36 -3.64
CA ARG A 283 15.62 -11.83 -2.43
C ARG A 283 16.12 -10.44 -2.06
N ASN A 284 17.41 -10.19 -2.21
CA ASN A 284 18.07 -8.97 -1.75
C ASN A 284 18.03 -7.82 -2.75
N ARG A 285 17.26 -7.92 -3.83
CA ARG A 285 17.04 -6.85 -4.80
C ARG A 285 15.59 -6.79 -5.25
N PHE A 286 15.16 -5.62 -5.68
CA PHE A 286 13.83 -5.45 -6.28
C PHE A 286 13.71 -6.25 -7.57
N CYS A 287 12.53 -6.82 -7.81
CA CYS A 287 12.28 -7.68 -8.98
C CYS A 287 12.24 -6.91 -10.31
N ILE A 288 11.99 -5.60 -10.27
CA ILE A 288 11.99 -4.69 -11.42
C ILE A 288 12.65 -3.36 -11.03
N THR A 289 13.12 -2.61 -12.04
CA THR A 289 13.75 -1.30 -11.85
C THR A 289 12.73 -0.18 -11.71
N ASP A 290 13.16 1.00 -11.24
CA ASP A 290 12.30 2.17 -11.11
C ASP A 290 11.76 2.64 -12.47
N GLU A 291 12.54 2.51 -13.56
CA GLU A 291 12.11 2.79 -14.93
C GLU A 291 10.99 1.84 -15.37
N GLU A 292 11.11 0.55 -15.05
CA GLU A 292 10.09 -0.46 -15.34
C GLU A 292 8.83 -0.22 -14.51
N VAL A 293 8.97 0.16 -13.24
CA VAL A 293 7.84 0.57 -12.38
C VAL A 293 7.09 1.75 -13.00
N MET A 294 7.81 2.78 -13.43
CA MET A 294 7.19 3.94 -14.09
C MET A 294 6.54 3.58 -15.43
N ALA A 295 7.16 2.67 -16.20
CA ALA A 295 6.58 2.19 -17.46
C ALA A 295 5.25 1.44 -17.24
N LEU A 296 5.18 0.59 -16.22
CA LEU A 296 3.94 -0.08 -15.81
C LEU A 296 2.88 0.93 -15.36
N ALA A 297 3.26 1.90 -14.55
CA ALA A 297 2.34 2.94 -14.07
C ALA A 297 1.77 3.78 -15.24
N LYS A 298 2.57 4.07 -16.27
CA LYS A 298 2.08 4.76 -17.48
C LYS A 298 1.03 3.92 -18.21
N GLN A 299 1.26 2.62 -18.38
CA GLN A 299 0.27 1.73 -18.98
C GLN A 299 -1.01 1.68 -18.13
N ALA A 300 -0.89 1.62 -16.80
CA ALA A 300 -2.03 1.64 -15.88
C ALA A 300 -2.87 2.92 -16.02
N LEU A 301 -2.24 4.09 -16.16
CA LEU A 301 -2.95 5.35 -16.39
C LEU A 301 -3.70 5.38 -17.71
N ILE A 302 -3.13 4.83 -18.77
CA ILE A 302 -3.81 4.72 -20.07
C ILE A 302 -5.06 3.85 -19.94
N ILE A 303 -4.94 2.73 -19.24
CA ILE A 303 -6.06 1.80 -19.00
C ILE A 303 -7.12 2.47 -18.13
N GLU A 304 -6.74 3.08 -17.00
CA GLU A 304 -7.67 3.81 -16.12
C GLU A 304 -8.44 4.90 -16.87
N GLN A 305 -7.74 5.68 -17.69
CA GLN A 305 -8.36 6.74 -18.48
C GLN A 305 -9.36 6.19 -19.51
N HIS A 306 -9.03 5.07 -20.13
CA HIS A 306 -9.92 4.42 -21.12
C HIS A 306 -11.21 3.91 -20.47
N TYR A 307 -11.10 3.23 -19.32
CA TYR A 307 -12.27 2.69 -18.64
C TYR A 307 -12.99 3.73 -17.75
N GLY A 308 -12.37 4.87 -17.45
CA GLY A 308 -12.94 5.96 -16.67
C GLY A 308 -13.16 5.63 -15.19
N ARG A 309 -12.47 4.66 -14.66
CA ARG A 309 -12.56 4.18 -13.26
C ARG A 309 -11.27 3.53 -12.78
N PRO A 310 -11.08 3.39 -11.45
CA PRO A 310 -9.96 2.64 -10.90
C PRO A 310 -9.93 1.19 -11.40
N MET A 311 -8.72 0.69 -11.62
CA MET A 311 -8.47 -0.61 -12.25
C MET A 311 -7.58 -1.50 -11.39
N ASP A 312 -7.84 -2.79 -11.46
CA ASP A 312 -7.02 -3.92 -10.98
C ASP A 312 -6.40 -4.59 -12.22
N ILE A 313 -5.07 -4.64 -12.27
CA ILE A 313 -4.32 -5.00 -13.48
C ILE A 313 -3.24 -6.03 -13.14
N GLU A 314 -3.23 -7.15 -13.86
CA GLU A 314 -2.14 -8.11 -13.81
C GLU A 314 -1.08 -7.78 -14.88
N TRP A 315 0.18 -7.84 -14.50
CA TRP A 315 1.31 -7.57 -15.39
C TRP A 315 2.37 -8.65 -15.33
N ALA A 316 3.14 -8.77 -16.40
CA ALA A 316 4.28 -9.69 -16.49
C ALA A 316 5.41 -9.10 -17.33
N LYS A 317 6.66 -9.33 -16.90
CA LYS A 317 7.86 -9.03 -17.66
C LYS A 317 8.35 -10.28 -18.36
N ASP A 318 8.61 -10.19 -19.65
CA ASP A 318 9.18 -11.30 -20.41
C ASP A 318 10.70 -11.32 -20.26
N GLY A 319 11.23 -12.44 -19.80
CA GLY A 319 12.69 -12.60 -19.61
C GLY A 319 13.46 -12.84 -20.89
N GLN A 320 12.79 -13.02 -22.03
CA GLN A 320 13.43 -13.21 -23.34
C GLN A 320 13.57 -11.90 -24.12
N ASP A 321 12.50 -11.11 -24.18
CA ASP A 321 12.51 -9.84 -24.92
C ASP A 321 12.63 -8.61 -24.02
N GLY A 322 12.53 -8.79 -22.69
CA GLY A 322 12.63 -7.74 -21.69
C GLY A 322 11.43 -6.81 -21.60
N LYS A 323 10.35 -7.05 -22.34
CA LYS A 323 9.16 -6.21 -22.38
C LYS A 323 8.20 -6.48 -21.24
N LEU A 324 7.45 -5.43 -20.90
CA LEU A 324 6.38 -5.46 -19.92
C LEU A 324 5.04 -5.64 -20.63
N TYR A 325 4.26 -6.59 -20.17
CA TYR A 325 2.95 -6.94 -20.72
C TYR A 325 1.86 -6.82 -19.68
N ILE A 326 0.69 -6.38 -20.13
CA ILE A 326 -0.56 -6.45 -19.37
C ILE A 326 -1.24 -7.77 -19.73
N VAL A 327 -1.51 -8.59 -18.74
CA VAL A 327 -2.08 -9.94 -18.97
C VAL A 327 -3.54 -10.04 -18.54
N GLN A 328 -4.03 -9.11 -17.75
CA GLN A 328 -5.45 -8.94 -17.41
C GLN A 328 -5.70 -7.53 -16.88
N ALA A 329 -6.89 -6.98 -17.11
CA ALA A 329 -7.37 -5.77 -16.46
C ALA A 329 -8.86 -5.88 -16.17
N ARG A 330 -9.27 -5.41 -14.98
CA ARG A 330 -10.67 -5.35 -14.57
C ARG A 330 -10.91 -4.11 -13.69
N PRO A 331 -12.17 -3.62 -13.57
CA PRO A 331 -12.48 -2.57 -12.63
C PRO A 331 -12.14 -2.96 -11.19
N GLU A 332 -11.57 -2.02 -10.43
CA GLU A 332 -11.43 -2.15 -8.98
C GLU A 332 -12.81 -1.95 -8.35
N THR A 333 -13.25 -2.86 -7.46
CA THR A 333 -14.63 -2.87 -6.95
C THR A 333 -14.74 -2.72 -5.44
N VAL A 334 -13.65 -2.83 -4.70
CA VAL A 334 -13.65 -2.83 -3.24
C VAL A 334 -13.64 -1.41 -2.67
N ARG A 335 -12.66 -0.60 -3.05
CA ARG A 335 -12.50 0.77 -2.53
C ARG A 335 -13.26 1.82 -3.32
N SER A 336 -13.47 1.60 -4.60
CA SER A 336 -14.22 2.54 -5.44
C SER A 336 -15.70 2.69 -5.06
N ARG A 337 -16.25 1.78 -4.26
CA ARG A 337 -17.65 1.79 -3.77
C ARG A 337 -17.84 2.42 -2.40
N GLN A 338 -16.78 2.67 -1.64
CA GLN A 338 -16.92 3.25 -0.30
C GLN A 338 -17.23 4.74 -0.39
N GLU A 339 -18.35 5.16 0.19
CA GLU A 339 -18.70 6.58 0.33
C GLU A 339 -17.70 7.25 1.28
N ALA A 340 -17.03 8.29 0.80
CA ALA A 340 -15.95 9.00 1.49
C ALA A 340 -16.43 9.92 2.63
N ASN A 341 -17.64 9.72 3.19
CA ASN A 341 -18.26 10.70 4.09
C ASN A 341 -18.09 10.40 5.59
N THR A 342 -17.63 9.21 5.95
CA THR A 342 -17.39 8.84 7.36
C THR A 342 -16.05 8.13 7.50
N LEU A 343 -15.31 8.52 8.53
CA LEU A 343 -14.04 7.90 8.90
C LEU A 343 -14.20 7.19 10.24
N GLU A 344 -13.97 5.88 10.28
CA GLU A 344 -13.84 5.12 11.51
C GLU A 344 -12.37 5.08 11.94
N ARG A 345 -12.10 5.38 13.18
CA ARG A 345 -10.75 5.32 13.76
C ARG A 345 -10.74 4.39 14.96
N PHE A 346 -9.83 3.45 14.93
CA PHE A 346 -9.56 2.51 15.99
C PHE A 346 -8.30 2.91 16.75
N ALA A 347 -8.32 2.85 18.05
CA ALA A 347 -7.16 3.13 18.91
C ALA A 347 -7.13 2.19 20.11
N LEU A 348 -5.99 1.51 20.35
CA LEU A 348 -5.79 0.72 21.55
C LEU A 348 -5.73 1.63 22.77
N LYS A 349 -6.41 1.24 23.86
CA LYS A 349 -6.38 1.95 25.15
C LYS A 349 -5.09 1.70 25.94
N GLN A 350 -4.43 0.60 25.64
CA GLN A 350 -3.20 0.17 26.29
C GLN A 350 -2.33 -0.63 25.34
N THR A 351 -1.03 -0.60 25.55
CA THR A 351 -0.08 -1.44 24.80
C THR A 351 -0.04 -2.84 25.40
N GLY A 352 0.01 -3.86 24.54
CA GLY A 352 0.13 -5.25 24.93
C GLY A 352 1.49 -5.85 24.55
N LYS A 353 1.72 -7.10 24.95
CA LYS A 353 2.88 -7.86 24.48
C LYS A 353 2.66 -8.27 23.04
N VAL A 354 3.53 -7.83 22.13
CA VAL A 354 3.52 -8.25 20.73
C VAL A 354 3.97 -9.70 20.63
N LEU A 355 3.12 -10.54 20.04
CA LEU A 355 3.44 -11.94 19.73
C LEU A 355 4.15 -12.05 18.38
N ILE A 356 3.60 -11.40 17.37
CA ILE A 356 4.14 -11.37 16.01
C ILE A 356 3.63 -10.14 15.28
N GLU A 357 4.29 -9.79 14.18
CA GLU A 357 3.92 -8.69 13.31
C GLU A 357 3.88 -9.12 11.85
N GLY A 358 3.19 -8.35 11.01
CA GLY A 358 3.10 -8.56 9.58
C GLY A 358 2.57 -7.33 8.86
N ARG A 359 2.05 -7.50 7.69
CA ARG A 359 1.48 -6.41 6.88
C ARG A 359 0.03 -6.16 7.28
N ALA A 360 -0.30 -4.94 7.70
CA ALA A 360 -1.66 -4.53 8.03
C ALA A 360 -2.55 -4.43 6.79
N ILE A 361 -3.76 -4.93 6.90
CA ILE A 361 -4.83 -4.83 5.91
C ILE A 361 -6.02 -4.14 6.58
N GLY A 362 -6.39 -2.98 6.07
CA GLY A 362 -7.35 -2.09 6.71
C GLY A 362 -6.75 -1.33 7.89
N HIS A 363 -7.63 -0.74 8.71
CA HIS A 363 -7.26 0.14 9.83
C HIS A 363 -7.96 -0.24 11.13
N LYS A 364 -8.63 -1.38 11.14
CA LYS A 364 -9.44 -1.85 12.26
C LYS A 364 -8.62 -2.65 13.27
N ILE A 365 -9.25 -2.87 14.41
CA ILE A 365 -8.78 -3.78 15.44
C ILE A 365 -9.84 -4.85 15.62
N GLY A 366 -9.42 -6.11 15.73
CA GLY A 366 -10.29 -7.25 16.04
C GLY A 366 -9.64 -8.11 17.11
N ALA A 367 -10.46 -8.69 17.98
CA ALA A 367 -9.99 -9.55 19.05
C ALA A 367 -10.86 -10.80 19.19
N GLY A 368 -10.29 -11.84 19.74
CA GLY A 368 -10.99 -13.09 20.02
C GLY A 368 -10.04 -14.26 20.22
N PRO A 369 -10.60 -15.46 20.45
CA PRO A 369 -9.81 -16.70 20.51
C PRO A 369 -9.18 -17.01 19.14
N ALA A 370 -7.90 -17.31 19.13
CA ALA A 370 -7.22 -17.75 17.92
C ALA A 370 -7.69 -19.16 17.53
N ARG A 371 -7.94 -19.37 16.23
CA ARG A 371 -8.13 -20.69 15.64
C ARG A 371 -7.04 -20.94 14.61
N VAL A 372 -6.13 -21.84 14.96
CA VAL A 372 -5.01 -22.21 14.11
C VAL A 372 -5.44 -23.33 13.19
N ILE A 373 -5.76 -22.99 11.95
CA ILE A 373 -6.32 -23.90 10.95
C ILE A 373 -5.27 -24.19 9.88
N SER A 374 -5.00 -25.47 9.67
CA SER A 374 -4.04 -25.93 8.66
C SER A 374 -4.69 -26.44 7.37
N SER A 375 -5.96 -26.77 7.41
CA SER A 375 -6.73 -27.30 6.28
C SER A 375 -8.17 -26.85 6.33
N ILE A 376 -8.78 -26.63 5.16
CA ILE A 376 -10.19 -26.29 5.03
C ILE A 376 -11.15 -27.32 5.64
N SER A 377 -10.71 -28.59 5.76
CA SER A 377 -11.49 -29.63 6.43
C SER A 377 -11.76 -29.35 7.92
N GLN A 378 -11.04 -28.40 8.52
CA GLN A 378 -11.21 -27.96 9.91
C GLN A 378 -12.13 -26.74 10.05
N MET A 379 -12.85 -26.36 8.98
CA MET A 379 -13.64 -25.12 8.96
C MET A 379 -14.69 -25.03 10.07
N ASP A 380 -15.22 -26.15 10.53
CA ASP A 380 -16.24 -26.19 11.60
C ASP A 380 -15.67 -25.83 12.98
N GLU A 381 -14.35 -25.82 13.12
CA GLU A 381 -13.67 -25.43 14.35
C GLU A 381 -13.71 -23.90 14.57
N VAL A 382 -13.87 -23.11 13.49
CA VAL A 382 -13.93 -21.64 13.56
C VAL A 382 -15.35 -21.19 13.89
N GLN A 383 -15.49 -20.54 15.04
CA GLN A 383 -16.75 -19.97 15.50
C GLN A 383 -16.83 -18.47 15.21
N PRO A 384 -18.05 -17.89 15.13
CA PRO A 384 -18.22 -16.45 15.02
C PRO A 384 -17.47 -15.69 16.12
N GLY A 385 -16.62 -14.74 15.74
CA GLY A 385 -15.79 -13.94 16.63
C GLY A 385 -14.38 -14.47 16.90
N ASP A 386 -14.06 -15.67 16.39
CA ASP A 386 -12.69 -16.20 16.47
C ASP A 386 -11.73 -15.41 15.53
N VAL A 387 -10.46 -15.42 15.85
CA VAL A 387 -9.40 -14.93 14.96
C VAL A 387 -8.85 -16.11 14.16
N LEU A 388 -8.98 -16.08 12.85
CA LEU A 388 -8.45 -17.10 11.96
C LEU A 388 -6.93 -16.94 11.81
N VAL A 389 -6.17 -17.97 12.17
CA VAL A 389 -4.71 -18.03 12.01
C VAL A 389 -4.36 -19.21 11.11
N THR A 390 -3.70 -18.94 9.98
CA THR A 390 -3.37 -19.97 8.99
C THR A 390 -2.10 -19.66 8.19
N ASP A 391 -1.60 -20.62 7.44
CA ASP A 391 -0.45 -20.41 6.58
C ASP A 391 -0.77 -19.44 5.41
N MET A 392 -1.84 -19.73 4.68
CA MET A 392 -2.40 -18.87 3.63
C MET A 392 -3.86 -19.24 3.39
N THR A 393 -4.61 -18.39 2.71
CA THR A 393 -5.98 -18.66 2.31
C THR A 393 -6.10 -18.74 0.80
N ASP A 394 -7.08 -19.49 0.34
CA ASP A 394 -7.55 -19.50 -1.03
C ASP A 394 -9.08 -19.27 -1.04
N PRO A 395 -9.72 -19.14 -2.22
CA PRO A 395 -11.16 -18.86 -2.26
C PRO A 395 -12.08 -19.85 -1.54
N ASP A 396 -11.64 -21.08 -1.28
CA ASP A 396 -12.44 -22.05 -0.50
C ASP A 396 -12.58 -21.67 0.98
N TRP A 397 -11.73 -20.76 1.47
CA TRP A 397 -11.73 -20.29 2.86
C TRP A 397 -12.74 -19.18 3.14
N GLU A 398 -13.38 -18.61 2.12
CA GLU A 398 -14.31 -17.48 2.28
C GLU A 398 -15.42 -17.72 3.32
N PRO A 399 -16.07 -18.91 3.39
CA PRO A 399 -17.10 -19.18 4.40
C PRO A 399 -16.58 -19.10 5.84
N ILE A 400 -15.31 -19.49 6.07
CA ILE A 400 -14.65 -19.40 7.37
C ILE A 400 -14.29 -17.95 7.69
N MET A 401 -13.75 -17.26 6.71
CA MET A 401 -13.33 -15.86 6.86
C MET A 401 -14.49 -14.94 7.24
N LYS A 402 -15.70 -15.24 6.77
CA LYS A 402 -16.93 -14.50 7.14
C LYS A 402 -17.30 -14.60 8.61
N ARG A 403 -16.85 -15.63 9.31
CA ARG A 403 -17.10 -15.82 10.75
C ARG A 403 -16.04 -15.15 11.61
N ALA A 404 -14.85 -14.92 11.06
CA ALA A 404 -13.71 -14.40 11.80
C ALA A 404 -13.87 -12.92 12.19
N SER A 405 -13.40 -12.58 13.39
CA SER A 405 -13.23 -11.19 13.84
C SER A 405 -11.99 -10.52 13.25
N ALA A 406 -10.98 -11.32 12.89
CA ALA A 406 -9.74 -10.92 12.24
C ALA A 406 -9.07 -12.11 11.56
N ILE A 407 -8.13 -11.85 10.67
CA ILE A 407 -7.40 -12.87 9.92
C ILE A 407 -5.89 -12.64 10.09
N VAL A 408 -5.14 -13.73 10.32
CA VAL A 408 -3.67 -13.72 10.41
C VAL A 408 -3.11 -14.79 9.50
N THR A 409 -2.18 -14.44 8.60
CA THR A 409 -1.55 -15.41 7.71
C THR A 409 -0.03 -15.34 7.76
N ASN A 410 0.63 -16.50 7.61
CA ASN A 410 2.08 -16.56 7.49
C ASN A 410 2.56 -15.92 6.19
N ARG A 411 1.84 -16.13 5.10
CA ARG A 411 2.19 -15.69 3.75
C ARG A 411 1.19 -14.68 3.20
N GLY A 412 1.64 -13.96 2.20
CA GLY A 412 0.84 -13.02 1.43
C GLY A 412 1.26 -11.56 1.61
N GLY A 413 0.83 -10.76 0.67
CA GLY A 413 0.94 -9.31 0.67
C GLY A 413 -0.43 -8.65 0.57
N ARG A 414 -0.46 -7.35 0.36
CA ARG A 414 -1.71 -6.55 0.28
C ARG A 414 -2.67 -6.95 -0.83
N THR A 415 -2.22 -7.75 -1.77
CA THR A 415 -3.00 -8.19 -2.94
C THR A 415 -3.37 -9.67 -2.90
N CYS A 416 -3.02 -10.38 -1.81
CA CYS A 416 -3.38 -11.77 -1.65
C CYS A 416 -4.88 -11.97 -1.37
N HIS A 417 -5.36 -13.19 -1.54
CA HIS A 417 -6.76 -13.55 -1.30
C HIS A 417 -7.25 -13.12 0.10
N ALA A 418 -6.47 -13.43 1.15
CA ALA A 418 -6.82 -13.03 2.52
C ALA A 418 -7.02 -11.52 2.65
N ALA A 419 -6.16 -10.72 2.01
CA ALA A 419 -6.25 -9.27 2.02
C ALA A 419 -7.48 -8.74 1.28
N ILE A 420 -7.79 -9.31 0.11
CA ILE A 420 -8.96 -8.91 -0.69
C ILE A 420 -10.25 -9.19 0.08
N ILE A 421 -10.41 -10.41 0.58
CA ILE A 421 -11.63 -10.80 1.31
C ILE A 421 -11.75 -10.04 2.65
N ALA A 422 -10.66 -9.80 3.37
CA ALA A 422 -10.71 -9.00 4.60
C ALA A 422 -11.24 -7.57 4.34
N ARG A 423 -10.83 -6.95 3.23
CA ARG A 423 -11.36 -5.64 2.82
C ARG A 423 -12.85 -5.71 2.46
N GLU A 424 -13.25 -6.71 1.70
CA GLU A 424 -14.66 -6.92 1.33
C GLU A 424 -15.55 -7.13 2.56
N LEU A 425 -15.06 -7.90 3.54
CA LEU A 425 -15.77 -8.16 4.78
C LEU A 425 -15.67 -7.01 5.80
N GLY A 426 -14.75 -6.05 5.58
CA GLY A 426 -14.51 -4.94 6.49
C GLY A 426 -13.90 -5.34 7.84
N ILE A 427 -13.15 -6.44 7.89
CA ILE A 427 -12.44 -6.95 9.07
C ILE A 427 -10.93 -6.72 8.95
N PRO A 428 -10.20 -6.58 10.07
CA PRO A 428 -8.76 -6.44 10.03
C PRO A 428 -8.09 -7.76 9.64
N ALA A 429 -7.00 -7.66 8.87
CA ALA A 429 -6.12 -8.79 8.65
C ALA A 429 -4.65 -8.38 8.75
N VAL A 430 -3.81 -9.30 9.21
CA VAL A 430 -2.35 -9.16 9.21
C VAL A 430 -1.77 -10.31 8.42
N VAL A 431 -1.13 -10.00 7.30
CA VAL A 431 -0.61 -11.00 6.37
C VAL A 431 0.92 -10.95 6.31
N GLY A 432 1.52 -12.05 5.84
CA GLY A 432 2.98 -12.10 5.69
C GLY A 432 3.74 -12.14 7.01
N CYS A 433 3.16 -12.72 8.06
CA CYS A 433 3.78 -12.83 9.38
C CYS A 433 4.97 -13.82 9.46
N GLY A 434 5.16 -14.64 8.44
CA GLY A 434 6.21 -15.65 8.37
C GLY A 434 5.87 -16.95 9.09
N ASN A 435 5.66 -16.92 10.39
CA ASN A 435 5.44 -18.12 11.24
C ASN A 435 4.42 -17.91 12.38
N ALA A 436 3.34 -17.18 12.11
CA ALA A 436 2.28 -16.95 13.09
C ALA A 436 1.65 -18.25 13.62
N THR A 437 1.50 -19.23 12.75
CA THR A 437 0.97 -20.56 13.11
C THR A 437 1.82 -21.31 14.13
N ASP A 438 3.11 -20.98 14.26
CA ASP A 438 4.03 -21.59 15.21
C ASP A 438 4.09 -20.80 16.55
N HIS A 439 3.78 -19.50 16.51
CA HIS A 439 3.87 -18.60 17.67
C HIS A 439 2.55 -18.42 18.41
N ILE A 440 1.43 -18.58 17.74
CA ILE A 440 0.09 -18.42 18.30
C ILE A 440 -0.49 -19.80 18.59
N GLN A 441 -0.95 -19.99 19.82
CA GLN A 441 -1.56 -21.27 20.23
C GLN A 441 -3.05 -21.27 19.90
N ASP A 442 -3.58 -22.42 19.51
CA ASP A 442 -5.01 -22.59 19.30
C ASP A 442 -5.78 -22.30 20.58
N GLY A 443 -6.86 -21.52 20.50
CA GLY A 443 -7.65 -21.06 21.64
C GLY A 443 -7.04 -19.89 22.42
N GLN A 444 -5.83 -19.41 22.12
CA GLN A 444 -5.23 -18.25 22.77
C GLN A 444 -6.04 -16.98 22.47
N LEU A 445 -6.36 -16.20 23.50
CA LEU A 445 -6.95 -14.87 23.28
C LEU A 445 -5.90 -13.92 22.72
N ILE A 446 -6.22 -13.29 21.60
CA ILE A 446 -5.32 -12.36 20.91
C ILE A 446 -6.09 -11.15 20.40
N THR A 447 -5.36 -10.05 20.22
CA THR A 447 -5.84 -8.83 19.56
C THR A 447 -5.02 -8.56 18.31
N VAL A 448 -5.70 -8.38 17.19
CA VAL A 448 -5.12 -8.07 15.88
C VAL A 448 -5.35 -6.60 15.61
N SER A 449 -4.28 -5.81 15.59
CA SER A 449 -4.34 -4.37 15.34
C SER A 449 -3.75 -4.01 13.98
N CYS A 450 -4.55 -3.36 13.15
CA CYS A 450 -4.15 -2.70 11.91
C CYS A 450 -4.19 -1.17 12.05
N ALA A 451 -4.38 -0.64 13.26
CA ALA A 451 -4.55 0.79 13.49
C ALA A 451 -3.25 1.60 13.58
N GLU A 452 -2.10 0.93 13.55
CA GLU A 452 -0.79 1.54 13.85
C GLU A 452 0.07 1.83 12.60
N GLY A 453 -0.52 1.72 11.43
CA GLY A 453 0.14 1.99 10.14
C GLY A 453 0.25 0.73 9.26
N ASP A 454 1.27 0.67 8.44
CA ASP A 454 1.50 -0.43 7.49
C ASP A 454 1.86 -1.76 8.17
N THR A 455 2.39 -1.70 9.38
CA THR A 455 2.66 -2.88 10.18
C THR A 455 1.44 -3.21 11.03
N GLY A 456 0.95 -4.43 10.89
CA GLY A 456 -0.08 -5.00 11.75
C GLY A 456 0.56 -5.77 12.89
N PHE A 457 -0.02 -5.67 14.06
CA PHE A 457 0.49 -6.32 15.26
C PHE A 457 -0.52 -7.31 15.83
N ILE A 458 -0.04 -8.45 16.26
CA ILE A 458 -0.82 -9.43 17.01
C ILE A 458 -0.35 -9.36 18.47
N TYR A 459 -1.26 -8.96 19.35
CA TYR A 459 -1.00 -8.82 20.78
C TYR A 459 -1.53 -10.02 21.56
N ASP A 460 -0.83 -10.36 22.64
CA ASP A 460 -1.27 -11.37 23.61
C ASP A 460 -2.42 -10.81 24.47
N GLY A 461 -3.51 -11.55 24.54
CA GLY A 461 -4.71 -11.17 25.27
C GLY A 461 -5.71 -10.34 24.48
N GLU A 462 -6.88 -10.17 25.04
CA GLU A 462 -7.94 -9.31 24.53
C GLU A 462 -7.73 -7.89 25.08
N LEU A 463 -7.31 -6.97 24.22
CA LEU A 463 -7.03 -5.58 24.58
C LEU A 463 -8.24 -4.70 24.28
N ASP A 464 -8.53 -3.77 25.18
CA ASP A 464 -9.54 -2.75 24.97
C ASP A 464 -9.11 -1.72 23.94
N PHE A 465 -10.04 -1.31 23.09
CA PHE A 465 -9.84 -0.27 22.10
C PHE A 465 -11.07 0.63 21.95
N ASP A 466 -10.85 1.85 21.51
CA ASP A 466 -11.90 2.80 21.17
C ASP A 466 -12.13 2.85 19.66
N VAL A 467 -13.37 3.12 19.27
CA VAL A 467 -13.77 3.36 17.89
C VAL A 467 -14.42 4.74 17.80
N ALA A 468 -13.75 5.68 17.15
CA ALA A 468 -14.29 7.00 16.87
C ALA A 468 -14.81 7.05 15.43
N VAL A 469 -16.08 7.44 15.26
CA VAL A 469 -16.71 7.65 13.95
C VAL A 469 -16.82 9.14 13.70
N THR A 470 -16.25 9.63 12.60
CA THR A 470 -16.20 11.04 12.25
C THR A 470 -16.83 11.27 10.88
N GLU A 471 -17.80 12.20 10.80
CA GLU A 471 -18.35 12.68 9.54
C GLU A 471 -17.43 13.76 8.94
N VAL A 472 -16.90 13.53 7.73
CA VAL A 472 -15.96 14.41 7.04
C VAL A 472 -16.59 15.18 5.88
N GLY A 473 -17.91 15.42 5.93
CA GLY A 473 -18.64 16.16 4.91
C GLY A 473 -18.23 17.64 4.79
N ASN A 474 -19.12 18.49 4.32
CA ASN A 474 -18.84 19.92 4.09
C ASN A 474 -18.43 20.67 5.38
N MET A 475 -17.13 20.89 5.52
CA MET A 475 -16.56 21.60 6.66
C MET A 475 -16.80 23.12 6.55
N PRO A 476 -17.16 23.81 7.65
CA PRO A 476 -17.31 25.27 7.68
C PRO A 476 -16.01 25.98 7.32
N ARG A 477 -16.09 27.15 6.70
CA ARG A 477 -14.90 27.97 6.44
C ARG A 477 -14.37 28.58 7.73
N LEU A 478 -13.04 28.60 7.86
CA LEU A 478 -12.32 29.23 8.97
C LEU A 478 -11.42 30.38 8.45
N PRO A 479 -11.10 31.37 9.29
CA PRO A 479 -10.18 32.44 8.95
C PRO A 479 -8.70 31.99 8.89
N ILE A 480 -8.41 30.79 9.38
CA ILE A 480 -7.09 30.18 9.42
C ILE A 480 -7.06 28.90 8.63
N LYS A 481 -5.86 28.36 8.39
CA LYS A 481 -5.67 27.04 7.81
C LYS A 481 -5.50 26.00 8.90
N ILE A 482 -6.26 24.91 8.82
CA ILE A 482 -6.04 23.71 9.61
C ILE A 482 -5.11 22.79 8.85
N MET A 483 -3.96 22.51 9.46
CA MET A 483 -2.95 21.59 8.94
C MET A 483 -2.84 20.38 9.87
N MET A 484 -2.05 19.40 9.50
CA MET A 484 -1.86 18.20 10.31
C MET A 484 -0.40 17.99 10.72
N ASN A 485 -0.22 17.37 11.88
CA ASN A 485 1.04 16.77 12.30
C ASN A 485 1.07 15.33 11.80
N VAL A 486 1.91 15.01 10.83
CA VAL A 486 2.02 13.67 10.27
C VAL A 486 3.46 13.19 10.40
N GLY A 487 3.69 12.30 11.34
CA GLY A 487 5.03 11.73 11.58
C GLY A 487 5.31 10.48 10.74
N ASN A 488 4.29 9.66 10.55
CA ASN A 488 4.41 8.36 9.89
C ASN A 488 3.97 8.42 8.42
N PRO A 489 4.91 8.26 7.45
CA PRO A 489 4.54 8.21 6.03
C PRO A 489 3.57 7.09 5.65
N ASP A 490 3.54 5.99 6.42
CA ASP A 490 2.66 4.85 6.18
C ASP A 490 1.17 5.22 6.23
N ARG A 491 0.81 6.26 6.97
CA ARG A 491 -0.56 6.74 7.13
C ARG A 491 -0.87 7.99 6.29
N ALA A 492 0.09 8.43 5.48
CA ALA A 492 -0.04 9.69 4.75
C ALA A 492 -1.25 9.72 3.80
N PHE A 493 -1.47 8.67 3.03
CA PHE A 493 -2.59 8.59 2.09
C PHE A 493 -3.95 8.56 2.79
N ASP A 494 -4.02 7.95 3.93
CA ASP A 494 -5.19 7.88 4.80
C ASP A 494 -5.54 9.27 5.35
N PHE A 495 -4.55 9.91 5.98
CA PHE A 495 -4.73 11.22 6.59
C PHE A 495 -4.99 12.33 5.57
N ALA A 496 -4.48 12.21 4.36
CA ALA A 496 -4.73 13.17 3.29
C ALA A 496 -6.20 13.28 2.89
N GLN A 497 -7.02 12.28 3.21
CA GLN A 497 -8.46 12.30 2.96
C GLN A 497 -9.26 13.08 4.02
N LEU A 498 -8.65 13.38 5.17
CA LEU A 498 -9.25 14.31 6.14
C LEU A 498 -9.27 15.74 5.59
N PRO A 499 -10.23 16.58 6.01
CA PRO A 499 -10.20 18.00 5.69
C PRO A 499 -8.90 18.63 6.19
N ASN A 500 -8.12 19.24 5.33
CA ASN A 500 -6.83 19.84 5.70
C ASN A 500 -6.34 20.85 4.66
N ALA A 501 -5.34 21.63 5.07
CA ALA A 501 -4.58 22.52 4.21
C ALA A 501 -3.08 22.14 4.17
N GLY A 502 -2.78 20.85 4.31
CA GLY A 502 -1.44 20.29 4.25
C GLY A 502 -0.88 19.84 5.60
N VAL A 503 0.42 19.68 5.67
CA VAL A 503 1.17 19.20 6.83
C VAL A 503 2.01 20.32 7.43
N GLY A 504 1.72 20.71 8.66
CA GLY A 504 2.46 21.75 9.39
C GLY A 504 3.71 21.19 10.08
N LEU A 505 3.74 19.90 10.37
CA LEU A 505 4.92 19.24 10.92
C LEU A 505 5.01 17.79 10.40
N ALA A 506 6.01 17.54 9.58
CA ALA A 506 6.54 16.21 9.31
C ALA A 506 7.91 16.07 9.95
N ARG A 507 8.13 14.99 10.71
CA ARG A 507 9.36 14.77 11.47
C ARG A 507 10.23 13.72 10.81
N LEU A 508 11.46 14.06 10.46
CA LEU A 508 12.41 13.10 9.87
C LEU A 508 12.76 11.95 10.82
N GLU A 509 12.68 12.18 12.14
CA GLU A 509 12.96 11.15 13.14
C GLU A 509 12.11 9.90 12.95
N PHE A 510 10.84 10.05 12.56
CA PHE A 510 9.98 8.89 12.29
C PHE A 510 10.46 8.09 11.10
N ILE A 511 10.89 8.77 10.03
CA ILE A 511 11.45 8.11 8.84
C ILE A 511 12.76 7.42 9.19
N ILE A 512 13.65 8.10 9.91
CA ILE A 512 14.95 7.57 10.33
C ILE A 512 14.78 6.33 11.23
N ASN A 513 13.89 6.41 12.22
CA ASN A 513 13.66 5.28 13.12
C ASN A 513 13.01 4.08 12.43
N ARG A 514 11.98 4.30 11.61
CA ARG A 514 11.18 3.21 11.04
C ARG A 514 11.74 2.65 9.74
N MET A 515 12.25 3.52 8.86
CA MET A 515 12.64 3.10 7.51
C MET A 515 14.14 2.88 7.37
N ILE A 516 14.97 3.45 8.26
CA ILE A 516 16.42 3.39 8.20
C ILE A 516 17.00 2.56 9.36
N GLY A 517 16.77 2.99 10.59
CA GLY A 517 17.19 2.28 11.79
C GLY A 517 18.70 2.31 12.10
N VAL A 518 19.50 2.92 11.24
CA VAL A 518 20.97 2.97 11.36
C VAL A 518 21.44 4.41 11.53
N HIS A 519 22.44 4.63 12.41
CA HIS A 519 23.06 5.95 12.56
C HIS A 519 23.73 6.37 11.24
N PRO A 520 23.49 7.59 10.74
CA PRO A 520 24.01 8.03 9.44
C PRO A 520 25.52 7.95 9.34
N LYS A 521 26.26 8.18 10.44
CA LYS A 521 27.72 8.08 10.46
C LYS A 521 28.22 6.66 10.34
N ALA A 522 27.49 5.68 10.89
CA ALA A 522 27.79 4.26 10.71
C ALA A 522 27.66 3.82 9.25
N LEU A 523 26.73 4.43 8.49
CA LEU A 523 26.60 4.19 7.07
C LEU A 523 27.69 4.89 6.24
N LEU A 524 28.04 6.13 6.56
CA LEU A 524 29.11 6.87 5.89
C LEU A 524 30.50 6.24 6.12
N GLU A 525 30.72 5.68 7.31
CA GLU A 525 31.96 5.03 7.71
C GLU A 525 31.82 3.49 7.75
N PHE A 526 31.02 2.93 6.84
CA PHE A 526 30.70 1.49 6.83
C PHE A 526 31.93 0.59 6.84
N ASP A 527 32.95 0.92 6.06
CA ASP A 527 34.19 0.12 5.96
C ASP A 527 35.01 0.09 7.26
N GLN A 528 34.77 1.02 8.18
CA GLN A 528 35.45 1.13 9.49
C GLN A 528 34.67 0.41 10.60
N GLN A 529 33.49 -0.13 10.31
CA GLN A 529 32.68 -0.83 11.31
C GLN A 529 33.23 -2.23 11.61
N THR A 530 32.82 -2.78 12.75
CA THR A 530 33.13 -4.19 13.07
C THR A 530 32.47 -5.14 12.08
N PRO A 531 33.02 -6.34 11.85
CA PRO A 531 32.42 -7.31 10.94
C PRO A 531 30.96 -7.65 11.27
N GLU A 532 30.59 -7.72 12.54
CA GLU A 532 29.22 -8.00 13.01
C GLU A 532 28.28 -6.85 12.64
N LEU A 533 28.73 -5.62 12.82
CA LEU A 533 27.94 -4.44 12.47
C LEU A 533 27.81 -4.29 10.96
N GLN A 534 28.88 -4.54 10.20
CA GLN A 534 28.84 -4.58 8.72
C GLN A 534 27.83 -5.62 8.24
N ALA A 535 27.82 -6.82 8.80
CA ALA A 535 26.87 -7.87 8.43
C ALA A 535 25.41 -7.46 8.74
N THR A 536 25.18 -6.79 9.87
CA THR A 536 23.86 -6.28 10.25
C THR A 536 23.40 -5.19 9.28
N ILE A 537 24.24 -4.21 9.00
CA ILE A 537 23.95 -3.12 8.06
C ILE A 537 23.70 -3.67 6.65
N THR A 538 24.52 -4.63 6.18
CA THR A 538 24.37 -5.23 4.85
C THR A 538 22.97 -5.86 4.65
N ARG A 539 22.42 -6.51 5.69
CA ARG A 539 21.04 -7.03 5.63
C ARG A 539 20.01 -5.91 5.56
N MET A 540 20.21 -4.83 6.33
CA MET A 540 19.26 -3.71 6.39
C MET A 540 19.22 -2.90 5.11
N ILE A 541 20.33 -2.77 4.39
CA ILE A 541 20.42 -1.98 3.16
C ILE A 541 20.07 -2.79 1.89
N ALA A 542 19.61 -4.03 2.03
CA ALA A 542 19.25 -4.87 0.89
C ALA A 542 18.31 -4.14 -0.10
N GLY A 543 18.59 -4.28 -1.39
CA GLY A 543 17.87 -3.58 -2.46
C GLY A 543 18.41 -2.20 -2.83
N TYR A 544 19.39 -1.67 -2.11
CA TYR A 544 20.03 -0.37 -2.37
C TYR A 544 21.50 -0.54 -2.74
N GLU A 545 22.03 0.41 -3.54
CA GLU A 545 23.36 0.30 -4.14
C GLU A 545 24.52 0.41 -3.14
N SER A 546 24.32 1.19 -2.08
CA SER A 546 25.34 1.42 -1.05
C SER A 546 24.71 1.84 0.27
N PRO A 547 25.47 1.76 1.38
CA PRO A 547 25.01 2.27 2.69
C PRO A 547 24.61 3.74 2.65
N ARG A 548 25.38 4.58 1.95
CA ARG A 548 25.08 6.00 1.79
C ARG A 548 23.80 6.21 1.00
N GLU A 549 23.66 5.54 -0.14
CA GLU A 549 22.47 5.65 -1.00
C GLU A 549 21.21 5.15 -0.27
N PHE A 550 21.30 4.11 0.52
CA PHE A 550 20.19 3.62 1.35
C PHE A 550 19.62 4.73 2.24
N TYR A 551 20.48 5.48 2.95
CA TYR A 551 20.03 6.58 3.82
C TYR A 551 19.30 7.68 3.05
N VAL A 552 19.92 8.16 1.98
CA VAL A 552 19.36 9.23 1.14
C VAL A 552 18.07 8.78 0.45
N ALA A 553 18.05 7.56 -0.09
CA ALA A 553 16.87 7.02 -0.77
C ALA A 553 15.69 6.83 0.19
N LYS A 554 15.93 6.29 1.40
CA LYS A 554 14.87 6.11 2.39
C LYS A 554 14.30 7.43 2.91
N LEU A 555 15.14 8.43 3.15
CA LEU A 555 14.65 9.78 3.47
C LEU A 555 13.84 10.37 2.32
N THR A 556 14.33 10.25 1.10
CA THR A 556 13.62 10.71 -0.11
C THR A 556 12.25 10.05 -0.23
N GLU A 557 12.18 8.73 -0.05
CA GLU A 557 10.92 7.97 -0.10
C GLU A 557 9.93 8.44 0.97
N GLY A 558 10.36 8.60 2.21
CA GLY A 558 9.49 9.05 3.30
C GLY A 558 8.95 10.47 3.06
N ILE A 559 9.82 11.40 2.68
CA ILE A 559 9.44 12.78 2.39
C ILE A 559 8.55 12.85 1.14
N ALA A 560 8.91 12.13 0.07
CA ALA A 560 8.14 12.11 -1.17
C ALA A 560 6.74 11.51 -0.97
N THR A 561 6.59 10.49 -0.13
CA THR A 561 5.30 9.91 0.21
C THR A 561 4.38 10.95 0.87
N LEU A 562 4.91 11.70 1.85
CA LEU A 562 4.16 12.78 2.50
C LEU A 562 3.81 13.89 1.50
N ALA A 563 4.78 14.33 0.70
CA ALA A 563 4.57 15.38 -0.28
C ALA A 563 3.53 14.98 -1.34
N ALA A 564 3.58 13.75 -1.83
CA ALA A 564 2.63 13.21 -2.81
C ALA A 564 1.22 13.07 -2.25
N ALA A 565 1.09 12.59 -1.00
CA ALA A 565 -0.21 12.41 -0.35
C ALA A 565 -0.97 13.74 -0.19
N PHE A 566 -0.27 14.81 0.09
CA PHE A 566 -0.86 16.14 0.31
C PHE A 566 -0.71 17.10 -0.88
N TRP A 567 -0.15 16.64 -2.00
CA TRP A 567 -0.01 17.47 -3.20
C TRP A 567 -1.36 18.04 -3.67
N PRO A 568 -1.46 19.34 -4.05
CA PRO A 568 -0.38 20.37 -4.05
C PRO A 568 -0.24 21.16 -2.74
N GLU A 569 -0.90 20.72 -1.67
CA GLU A 569 -0.89 21.42 -0.39
C GLU A 569 0.51 21.38 0.26
N ARG A 570 0.77 22.36 1.09
CA ARG A 570 2.04 22.58 1.76
C ARG A 570 2.41 21.46 2.72
N VAL A 571 3.67 21.02 2.66
CA VAL A 571 4.23 20.04 3.61
C VAL A 571 5.52 20.60 4.21
N ILE A 572 5.48 20.94 5.50
CA ILE A 572 6.65 21.48 6.22
C ILE A 572 7.37 20.30 6.87
N VAL A 573 8.60 20.04 6.39
CA VAL A 573 9.44 18.93 6.88
C VAL A 573 10.49 19.48 7.83
N ARG A 574 10.40 19.08 9.09
CA ARG A 574 11.43 19.41 10.09
C ARG A 574 12.63 18.48 9.90
N MET A 575 13.81 19.08 9.72
CA MET A 575 15.08 18.37 9.71
C MET A 575 15.27 17.63 11.03
N SER A 576 16.13 16.60 11.06
CA SER A 576 16.25 15.70 12.21
C SER A 576 16.54 16.44 13.54
N ASP A 577 15.80 16.11 14.57
CA ASP A 577 15.92 16.69 15.92
C ASP A 577 16.08 15.61 16.99
N PHE A 578 16.86 14.59 16.70
CA PHE A 578 17.24 13.61 17.71
C PHE A 578 18.20 14.22 18.74
N LYS A 579 17.98 13.87 19.98
CA LYS A 579 18.92 14.07 21.08
C LYS A 579 20.04 13.03 21.00
N SER A 580 21.15 13.27 21.68
CA SER A 580 22.30 12.34 21.65
C SER A 580 21.94 10.93 22.11
N ASN A 581 21.10 10.79 23.14
CA ASN A 581 20.62 9.49 23.61
C ASN A 581 19.72 8.77 22.59
N GLU A 582 18.96 9.51 21.81
CA GLU A 582 18.10 8.94 20.76
C GLU A 582 18.92 8.47 19.56
N TYR A 583 19.89 9.28 19.10
CA TYR A 583 20.84 8.85 18.06
C TYR A 583 21.69 7.65 18.49
N ALA A 584 22.06 7.58 19.78
CA ALA A 584 22.83 6.45 20.33
C ALA A 584 22.06 5.12 20.24
N ASN A 585 20.74 5.15 20.21
CA ASN A 585 19.90 3.95 20.10
C ASN A 585 19.78 3.40 18.67
N LEU A 586 20.14 4.17 17.65
CA LEU A 586 20.22 3.67 16.28
C LEU A 586 21.39 2.68 16.15
N VAL A 587 21.25 1.73 15.23
CA VAL A 587 22.30 0.75 14.94
C VAL A 587 23.62 1.47 14.65
N GLY A 588 24.68 1.13 15.37
CA GLY A 588 26.00 1.78 15.28
C GLY A 588 26.12 3.13 16.00
N GLY A 589 25.04 3.65 16.60
CA GLY A 589 25.02 5.02 17.14
C GLY A 589 25.86 5.22 18.41
N ARG A 590 25.97 4.21 19.29
CA ARG A 590 26.66 4.33 20.57
C ARG A 590 28.14 4.74 20.45
N GLY A 591 28.79 4.39 19.34
CA GLY A 591 30.19 4.74 19.10
C GLY A 591 30.41 6.20 18.67
N TYR A 592 29.37 6.89 18.30
CA TYR A 592 29.42 8.25 17.72
C TYR A 592 28.82 9.32 18.63
N GLU A 593 27.91 8.96 19.53
CA GLU A 593 27.19 9.93 20.33
C GLU A 593 27.80 10.15 21.69
N PRO A 594 27.94 11.43 22.14
CA PRO A 594 28.43 11.74 23.48
C PRO A 594 27.38 11.39 24.54
N HIS A 595 27.86 11.07 25.74
CA HIS A 595 26.99 11.06 26.92
C HIS A 595 26.78 12.49 27.41
N GLU A 596 25.53 12.92 27.52
CA GLU A 596 25.18 14.24 28.03
C GLU A 596 24.31 14.11 29.29
N GLU A 597 24.59 14.98 30.28
CA GLU A 597 23.79 15.04 31.52
C GLU A 597 22.32 15.42 31.24
N ASN A 598 22.10 16.32 30.28
CA ASN A 598 20.77 16.77 29.89
C ASN A 598 20.65 16.86 28.34
N PRO A 599 20.38 15.75 27.64
CA PRO A 599 20.31 15.75 26.20
C PRO A 599 19.21 16.69 25.66
N MET A 600 18.17 16.98 26.45
CA MET A 600 17.05 17.83 26.05
C MET A 600 17.50 19.25 25.69
N ILE A 601 18.49 19.78 26.37
CA ILE A 601 19.08 21.09 26.11
C ILE A 601 20.52 21.02 25.61
N GLY A 602 20.94 19.84 25.15
CA GLY A 602 22.31 19.54 24.71
C GLY A 602 22.53 19.70 23.22
N PHE A 603 23.26 18.73 22.66
CA PHE A 603 23.67 18.68 21.25
C PHE A 603 22.54 18.20 20.34
N ARG A 604 21.68 19.11 19.93
CA ARG A 604 20.50 18.84 19.05
C ARG A 604 20.20 20.04 18.14
N GLY A 605 19.43 19.78 17.08
CA GLY A 605 18.96 20.79 16.15
C GLY A 605 20.10 21.54 15.42
N ALA A 606 19.97 22.83 15.27
CA ALA A 606 20.90 23.67 14.50
C ALA A 606 22.37 23.52 14.94
N SER A 607 22.65 23.41 16.25
CA SER A 607 24.00 23.23 16.77
C SER A 607 24.65 21.93 16.27
N ARG A 608 23.87 20.90 16.08
CA ARG A 608 24.35 19.63 15.55
C ARG A 608 24.74 19.75 14.08
N TYR A 609 23.91 20.40 13.27
CA TYR A 609 24.18 20.57 11.83
C TYR A 609 25.41 21.39 11.52
N ILE A 610 25.70 22.36 12.36
CA ILE A 610 26.85 23.23 12.25
C ILE A 610 28.16 22.52 12.62
N ALA A 611 28.10 21.57 13.56
CA ALA A 611 29.26 20.85 14.07
C ALA A 611 29.92 19.99 12.97
N ASP A 612 31.25 20.08 12.86
CA ASP A 612 32.04 19.33 11.87
C ASP A 612 31.78 17.81 11.95
N SER A 613 31.52 17.31 13.17
CA SER A 613 31.26 15.88 13.43
C SER A 613 29.95 15.39 12.80
N PHE A 614 28.96 16.26 12.55
CA PHE A 614 27.66 15.89 12.03
C PHE A 614 27.37 16.50 10.65
N ARG A 615 28.12 17.48 10.22
CA ARG A 615 27.94 18.17 8.92
C ARG A 615 27.80 17.20 7.73
N PRO A 616 28.61 16.13 7.58
CA PRO A 616 28.43 15.14 6.53
C PRO A 616 27.10 14.38 6.60
N CYS A 617 26.58 14.14 7.80
CA CYS A 617 25.28 13.49 8.00
C CYS A 617 24.13 14.43 7.62
N PHE A 618 24.22 15.71 7.99
CA PHE A 618 23.25 16.72 7.60
C PHE A 618 23.20 16.93 6.08
N ALA A 619 24.33 16.80 5.40
CA ALA A 619 24.37 16.85 3.94
C ALA A 619 23.54 15.76 3.28
N LEU A 620 23.40 14.58 3.89
CA LEU A 620 22.53 13.51 3.40
C LEU A 620 21.04 13.88 3.49
N GLU A 621 20.63 14.54 4.56
CA GLU A 621 19.27 15.06 4.73
C GLU A 621 18.96 16.14 3.66
N CYS A 622 19.91 17.06 3.44
CA CYS A 622 19.77 18.08 2.40
C CYS A 622 19.67 17.48 0.99
N GLU A 623 20.43 16.43 0.71
CA GLU A 623 20.38 15.73 -0.58
C GLU A 623 19.01 15.09 -0.80
N ALA A 624 18.44 14.45 0.21
CA ALA A 624 17.09 13.89 0.13
C ALA A 624 16.03 14.97 -0.15
N MET A 625 16.09 16.10 0.55
CA MET A 625 15.19 17.23 0.31
C MET A 625 15.32 17.77 -1.12
N LYS A 626 16.53 17.86 -1.64
CA LYS A 626 16.79 18.26 -3.03
C LYS A 626 16.21 17.28 -4.04
N ARG A 627 16.39 15.98 -3.82
CA ARG A 627 15.82 14.96 -4.71
C ARG A 627 14.30 15.09 -4.79
N VAL A 628 13.63 15.25 -3.66
CA VAL A 628 12.17 15.42 -3.63
C VAL A 628 11.74 16.69 -4.39
N ARG A 629 12.35 17.82 -4.08
CA ARG A 629 11.95 19.11 -4.66
C ARG A 629 12.38 19.29 -6.12
N ASP A 630 13.66 19.04 -6.39
CA ASP A 630 14.29 19.42 -7.65
C ASP A 630 14.21 18.32 -8.71
N VAL A 631 14.39 17.05 -8.32
CA VAL A 631 14.36 15.91 -9.24
C VAL A 631 12.95 15.42 -9.45
N MET A 632 12.22 15.14 -8.37
CA MET A 632 10.85 14.62 -8.44
C MET A 632 9.82 15.73 -8.70
N GLY A 633 10.18 17.00 -8.48
CA GLY A 633 9.28 18.13 -8.73
C GLY A 633 8.20 18.33 -7.67
N LEU A 634 8.32 17.71 -6.50
CA LEU A 634 7.40 17.89 -5.38
C LEU A 634 7.77 19.17 -4.59
N THR A 635 7.49 20.30 -5.19
CA THR A 635 7.88 21.64 -4.69
C THR A 635 7.01 22.16 -3.55
N ASN A 636 5.98 21.42 -3.16
CA ASN A 636 5.14 21.71 -1.99
C ASN A 636 5.86 21.42 -0.65
N VAL A 637 7.06 20.84 -0.68
CA VAL A 637 7.89 20.61 0.50
C VAL A 637 8.64 21.86 0.90
N GLU A 638 8.56 22.25 2.17
CA GLU A 638 9.32 23.29 2.80
C GLU A 638 10.23 22.72 3.89
N VAL A 639 11.35 23.38 4.14
CA VAL A 639 12.33 22.99 5.16
C VAL A 639 12.05 23.71 6.47
N MET A 640 12.04 22.99 7.58
CA MET A 640 11.98 23.57 8.93
C MET A 640 13.22 23.20 9.74
N ILE A 641 13.83 24.21 10.39
CA ILE A 641 15.03 24.04 11.22
C ILE A 641 14.62 24.05 12.69
N PRO A 642 14.90 22.96 13.43
CA PRO A 642 14.60 22.87 14.86
C PRO A 642 15.70 23.48 15.71
N PHE A 643 15.33 23.94 16.91
CA PHE A 643 16.18 24.26 18.03
C PHE A 643 17.33 25.24 17.69
N VAL A 644 16.97 26.38 17.16
CA VAL A 644 17.91 27.48 16.85
C VAL A 644 18.03 28.41 18.04
N ARG A 645 19.15 28.37 18.75
CA ARG A 645 19.34 29.10 20.01
C ARG A 645 19.69 30.56 19.82
N THR A 646 20.57 30.86 18.87
CA THR A 646 21.17 32.17 18.68
C THR A 646 21.03 32.65 17.22
N LEU A 647 21.19 33.96 17.03
CA LEU A 647 21.23 34.57 15.70
C LEU A 647 22.41 34.04 14.86
N GLY A 648 23.57 33.79 15.52
CA GLY A 648 24.72 33.17 14.85
C GLY A 648 24.46 31.76 14.37
N GLU A 649 23.72 30.92 15.11
CA GLU A 649 23.28 29.61 14.65
C GLU A 649 22.29 29.74 13.46
N ALA A 650 21.38 30.70 13.52
CA ALA A 650 20.45 30.98 12.43
C ALA A 650 21.17 31.30 11.13
N GLU A 651 22.14 32.19 11.18
CA GLU A 651 22.95 32.57 9.99
C GLU A 651 23.72 31.37 9.45
N GLN A 652 24.42 30.62 10.31
CA GLN A 652 25.24 29.48 9.90
C GLN A 652 24.42 28.34 9.32
N VAL A 653 23.26 28.00 9.90
CA VAL A 653 22.44 26.91 9.38
C VAL A 653 21.83 27.24 8.02
N VAL A 654 21.42 28.48 7.80
CA VAL A 654 20.92 28.94 6.48
C VAL A 654 22.03 28.90 5.44
N GLU A 655 23.27 29.26 5.82
CA GLU A 655 24.43 29.16 4.93
C GLU A 655 24.73 27.70 4.57
N ILE A 656 24.73 26.78 5.54
CA ILE A 656 24.97 25.35 5.30
C ILE A 656 23.88 24.74 4.40
N LEU A 657 22.61 25.14 4.56
CA LEU A 657 21.54 24.74 3.64
C LEU A 657 21.87 25.21 2.21
N ALA A 658 22.27 26.46 2.04
CA ALA A 658 22.61 27.02 0.75
C ALA A 658 23.83 26.32 0.11
N GLU A 659 24.87 26.00 0.88
CA GLU A 659 26.03 25.22 0.44
C GLU A 659 25.61 23.82 -0.05
N ASN A 660 24.60 23.21 0.55
CA ASN A 660 24.04 21.93 0.13
C ASN A 660 22.96 22.05 -0.94
N GLY A 661 22.79 23.23 -1.56
CA GLY A 661 21.85 23.44 -2.66
C GLY A 661 20.40 23.72 -2.25
N LEU A 662 20.16 24.02 -0.97
CA LEU A 662 18.84 24.41 -0.42
C LEU A 662 18.86 25.91 -0.09
N ARG A 663 18.97 26.75 -1.10
CA ARG A 663 18.99 28.21 -0.95
C ARG A 663 17.58 28.75 -0.78
N ARG A 664 17.35 29.50 0.30
CA ARG A 664 16.09 30.17 0.58
C ARG A 664 15.64 31.04 -0.61
N GLY A 665 14.39 30.89 -1.04
CA GLY A 665 13.78 31.60 -2.15
C GLY A 665 14.08 31.01 -3.55
N GLU A 666 15.12 30.20 -3.69
CA GLU A 666 15.41 29.53 -4.95
C GLU A 666 14.39 28.42 -5.25
N ARG A 667 13.83 28.44 -6.47
CA ARG A 667 12.74 27.53 -6.87
C ARG A 667 11.55 27.52 -5.88
N GLY A 668 11.29 28.67 -5.26
CA GLY A 668 10.19 28.82 -4.30
C GLY A 668 10.42 28.16 -2.93
N LEU A 669 11.65 27.72 -2.63
CA LEU A 669 11.96 27.13 -1.33
C LEU A 669 11.71 28.10 -0.18
N LYS A 670 10.88 27.70 0.76
CA LYS A 670 10.72 28.37 2.05
C LYS A 670 11.52 27.61 3.12
N VAL A 671 12.21 28.38 3.95
CA VAL A 671 12.92 27.88 5.13
C VAL A 671 12.25 28.45 6.36
N ILE A 672 11.62 27.59 7.13
CA ILE A 672 10.86 27.90 8.34
C ILE A 672 11.74 27.60 9.56
N MET A 673 11.64 28.42 10.59
CA MET A 673 12.27 28.13 11.89
C MET A 673 11.23 27.60 12.86
N MET A 674 11.56 26.53 13.58
CA MET A 674 10.77 26.15 14.73
C MET A 674 11.01 27.14 15.87
N CYS A 675 9.98 27.90 16.22
CA CYS A 675 10.03 28.88 17.30
C CYS A 675 9.69 28.15 18.61
N GLU A 676 10.70 27.71 19.34
CA GLU A 676 10.53 26.80 20.47
C GLU A 676 11.43 27.12 21.67
N LEU A 677 12.25 28.16 21.57
CA LEU A 677 13.03 28.68 22.69
C LEU A 677 12.57 30.11 23.04
N PRO A 678 12.61 30.52 24.33
CA PRO A 678 12.30 31.90 24.72
C PRO A 678 13.10 32.94 23.95
N SER A 679 14.37 32.68 23.63
CA SER A 679 15.19 33.56 22.83
C SER A 679 14.61 33.84 21.42
N ASN A 680 13.89 32.86 20.84
CA ASN A 680 13.26 33.01 19.55
C ASN A 680 12.13 34.05 19.58
N ALA A 681 11.32 34.05 20.64
CA ALA A 681 10.25 35.02 20.81
C ALA A 681 10.78 36.42 21.15
N LEU A 682 11.79 36.50 22.00
CA LEU A 682 12.39 37.77 22.43
C LEU A 682 13.09 38.51 21.29
N LEU A 683 13.71 37.79 20.38
CA LEU A 683 14.42 38.32 19.21
C LEU A 683 13.73 37.94 17.88
N ALA A 684 12.44 37.78 17.91
CA ALA A 684 11.67 37.25 16.81
C ALA A 684 11.87 38.04 15.49
N ASP A 685 11.87 39.36 15.55
CA ASP A 685 12.14 40.23 14.41
C ASP A 685 13.48 39.96 13.73
N LYS A 686 14.54 39.71 14.52
CA LYS A 686 15.88 39.41 14.03
C LYS A 686 16.01 37.99 13.47
N PHE A 687 15.40 37.00 14.11
CA PHE A 687 15.36 35.65 13.55
C PHE A 687 14.62 35.62 12.21
N LEU A 688 13.57 36.40 12.05
CA LEU A 688 12.80 36.50 10.79
C LEU A 688 13.59 37.10 9.62
N GLU A 689 14.72 37.76 9.87
CA GLU A 689 15.62 38.17 8.80
C GLU A 689 16.24 36.95 8.08
N HIS A 690 16.44 35.86 8.80
CA HIS A 690 17.08 34.64 8.29
C HIS A 690 16.06 33.60 7.78
N PHE A 691 14.81 33.66 8.21
CA PHE A 691 13.78 32.65 7.91
C PHE A 691 12.54 33.27 7.24
N ASP A 692 11.79 32.44 6.52
CA ASP A 692 10.56 32.82 5.82
C ASP A 692 9.31 32.79 6.72
N GLY A 693 9.45 32.35 7.94
CA GLY A 693 8.39 32.28 8.90
C GLY A 693 8.73 31.40 10.11
N PHE A 694 7.74 31.28 11.00
CA PHE A 694 7.83 30.46 12.20
C PHE A 694 6.81 29.34 12.19
N SER A 695 7.19 28.20 12.72
CA SER A 695 6.28 27.20 13.25
C SER A 695 6.54 27.08 14.76
N ILE A 696 5.56 27.40 15.57
CA ILE A 696 5.72 27.41 17.02
C ILE A 696 5.73 25.97 17.54
N GLY A 697 6.82 25.59 18.21
CA GLY A 697 6.94 24.35 18.95
C GLY A 697 6.60 24.55 20.43
N SER A 698 5.31 24.61 20.76
CA SER A 698 4.84 24.97 22.08
C SER A 698 5.27 24.01 23.19
N ASN A 699 5.57 22.74 22.87
CA ASN A 699 6.03 21.78 23.86
C ASN A 699 7.39 22.17 24.45
N ASP A 700 8.41 22.36 23.61
CA ASP A 700 9.74 22.78 24.08
C ASP A 700 9.72 24.23 24.63
N MET A 701 8.93 25.10 24.00
CA MET A 701 8.75 26.46 24.50
C MET A 701 8.21 26.48 25.95
N THR A 702 7.21 25.65 26.23
CA THR A 702 6.62 25.54 27.59
C THR A 702 7.66 25.02 28.58
N GLN A 703 8.34 23.93 28.22
CA GLN A 703 9.38 23.32 29.04
C GLN A 703 10.46 24.32 29.41
N LEU A 704 10.99 25.05 28.44
CA LEU A 704 12.09 25.99 28.64
C LEU A 704 11.66 27.27 29.32
N THR A 705 10.44 27.75 29.06
CA THR A 705 9.89 28.96 29.71
C THR A 705 9.64 28.73 31.21
N LEU A 706 9.06 27.57 31.54
CA LEU A 706 8.74 27.23 32.93
C LEU A 706 9.90 26.53 33.65
N GLY A 707 10.98 26.20 32.96
CA GLY A 707 12.14 25.51 33.53
C GLY A 707 11.81 24.15 34.11
N LEU A 708 10.99 23.36 33.40
CA LEU A 708 10.56 22.04 33.84
C LEU A 708 10.84 20.98 32.79
N ASP A 709 11.05 19.76 33.25
CA ASP A 709 11.14 18.58 32.40
C ASP A 709 9.75 17.90 32.31
N ARG A 710 9.15 17.93 31.13
CA ARG A 710 7.83 17.31 30.87
C ARG A 710 7.80 15.81 31.10
N ASP A 711 8.95 15.15 30.99
CA ASP A 711 9.08 13.71 31.17
C ASP A 711 9.27 13.31 32.64
N SER A 712 9.45 14.29 33.54
CA SER A 712 9.55 14.06 34.99
C SER A 712 8.16 13.85 35.58
N GLY A 713 7.84 12.61 35.95
CA GLY A 713 6.56 12.28 36.59
C GLY A 713 6.23 13.07 37.87
N LEU A 714 7.23 13.67 38.51
CA LEU A 714 7.04 14.45 39.74
C LEU A 714 6.50 15.85 39.49
N ILE A 715 6.88 16.48 38.36
CA ILE A 715 6.53 17.89 38.08
C ILE A 715 5.78 18.04 36.75
N ALA A 716 5.53 16.95 36.01
CA ALA A 716 4.79 17.00 34.75
C ALA A 716 3.40 17.65 34.84
N HIS A 717 2.77 17.63 36.02
CA HIS A 717 1.49 18.30 36.30
C HIS A 717 1.56 19.83 36.19
N LEU A 718 2.76 20.44 36.23
CA LEU A 718 2.96 21.88 36.02
C LEU A 718 3.05 22.25 34.54
N PHE A 719 3.15 21.26 33.63
CA PHE A 719 3.24 21.48 32.21
C PHE A 719 1.85 21.85 31.65
N ASP A 720 1.69 23.09 31.29
CA ASP A 720 0.48 23.59 30.62
C ASP A 720 0.87 24.59 29.54
N GLU A 721 0.59 24.26 28.30
CA GLU A 721 0.86 25.10 27.14
C GLU A 721 -0.03 26.35 27.08
N ARG A 722 -1.04 26.46 27.95
CA ARG A 722 -1.92 27.66 28.15
C ARG A 722 -1.40 28.62 29.20
N ASN A 723 -0.25 28.34 29.81
CA ASN A 723 0.32 29.21 30.84
C ASN A 723 0.50 30.66 30.33
N GLU A 724 0.24 31.64 31.18
CA GLU A 724 0.32 33.06 30.82
C GLU A 724 1.70 33.50 30.34
N ALA A 725 2.76 32.97 30.94
CA ALA A 725 4.15 33.25 30.51
C ALA A 725 4.40 32.75 29.08
N LEU A 726 3.89 31.54 28.76
CA LEU A 726 3.98 31.00 27.41
C LEU A 726 3.16 31.85 26.43
N LYS A 727 1.91 32.15 26.74
CA LYS A 727 1.04 33.00 25.92
C LYS A 727 1.68 34.34 25.59
N ALA A 728 2.37 34.97 26.55
CA ALA A 728 3.08 36.20 26.31
C ALA A 728 4.18 36.07 25.25
N LEU A 729 4.98 34.99 25.33
CA LEU A 729 6.03 34.72 24.32
C LEU A 729 5.43 34.39 22.96
N LEU A 730 4.38 33.60 22.90
CA LEU A 730 3.70 33.25 21.65
C LEU A 730 3.08 34.51 20.98
N ALA A 731 2.46 35.39 21.75
CA ALA A 731 1.92 36.66 21.25
C ALA A 731 3.03 37.53 20.61
N MET A 732 4.21 37.59 21.26
CA MET A 732 5.37 38.31 20.71
C MET A 732 5.82 37.74 19.38
N ALA A 733 5.96 36.41 19.28
CA ALA A 733 6.37 35.74 18.05
C ALA A 733 5.36 35.95 16.90
N ILE A 734 4.07 35.79 17.19
CA ILE A 734 2.99 35.98 16.20
C ILE A 734 2.95 37.43 15.72
N ALA A 735 3.02 38.41 16.64
CA ALA A 735 3.01 39.82 16.27
C ALA A 735 4.22 40.21 15.41
N ALA A 736 5.43 39.69 15.71
CA ALA A 736 6.62 39.94 14.93
C ALA A 736 6.53 39.36 13.51
N ALA A 737 6.03 38.13 13.37
CA ALA A 737 5.84 37.50 12.07
C ALA A 737 4.82 38.24 11.20
N ARG A 738 3.70 38.64 11.77
CA ARG A 738 2.68 39.45 11.11
C ARG A 738 3.23 40.80 10.64
N LYS A 739 3.96 41.49 11.51
CA LYS A 739 4.61 42.77 11.17
C LYS A 739 5.59 42.61 10.02
N ALA A 740 6.32 41.50 9.96
CA ALA A 740 7.26 41.19 8.88
C ALA A 740 6.57 40.68 7.60
N GLY A 741 5.25 40.44 7.62
CA GLY A 741 4.52 39.84 6.50
C GLY A 741 4.95 38.40 6.22
N LYS A 742 5.38 37.65 7.26
CA LYS A 742 5.89 36.30 7.16
C LYS A 742 4.94 35.31 7.86
N TYR A 743 5.02 34.04 7.41
CA TYR A 743 4.19 32.96 7.93
C TYR A 743 4.42 32.70 9.42
N VAL A 744 3.35 32.44 10.15
CA VAL A 744 3.40 31.90 11.52
C VAL A 744 2.30 30.87 11.72
N GLY A 745 2.71 29.66 12.07
CA GLY A 745 1.84 28.55 12.46
C GLY A 745 2.26 27.97 13.79
N ILE A 746 1.49 27.02 14.30
CA ILE A 746 1.80 26.24 15.49
C ILE A 746 1.70 24.75 15.18
N CYS A 747 2.61 23.96 15.71
CA CYS A 747 2.64 22.51 15.54
C CYS A 747 2.83 21.73 16.84
N GLY A 748 2.78 22.41 18.00
CA GLY A 748 2.80 21.75 19.30
C GLY A 748 1.51 20.99 19.60
N GLN A 749 1.51 20.29 20.73
CA GLN A 749 0.38 19.45 21.14
C GLN A 749 -0.81 20.28 21.69
N GLY A 750 -0.56 21.47 22.22
CA GLY A 750 -1.55 22.28 22.92
C GLY A 750 -2.87 22.48 22.19
N PRO A 751 -2.89 22.89 20.91
CA PRO A 751 -4.15 23.07 20.18
C PRO A 751 -4.95 21.80 19.96
N SER A 752 -4.28 20.63 19.89
CA SER A 752 -4.95 19.32 19.79
C SER A 752 -5.62 18.93 21.11
N ASP A 753 -4.95 19.20 22.23
CA ASP A 753 -5.45 18.85 23.56
C ASP A 753 -6.48 19.88 24.09
N HIS A 754 -6.36 21.13 23.65
CA HIS A 754 -7.12 22.25 24.14
C HIS A 754 -7.67 23.13 23.02
N PRO A 755 -8.90 22.89 22.55
CA PRO A 755 -9.52 23.70 21.48
C PRO A 755 -9.66 25.20 21.84
N ASP A 756 -9.81 25.53 23.12
CA ASP A 756 -9.81 26.90 23.62
C ASP A 756 -8.49 27.63 23.39
N PHE A 757 -7.38 26.89 23.48
CA PHE A 757 -6.05 27.43 23.15
C PHE A 757 -5.92 27.67 21.62
N ALA A 758 -6.46 26.79 20.80
CA ALA A 758 -6.54 27.05 19.37
C ALA A 758 -7.35 28.31 19.04
N ALA A 759 -8.49 28.55 19.71
CA ALA A 759 -9.29 29.75 19.56
C ALA A 759 -8.51 31.02 19.94
N TRP A 760 -7.78 30.99 21.05
CA TRP A 760 -6.92 32.11 21.48
C TRP A 760 -5.84 32.43 20.42
N LEU A 761 -5.23 31.41 19.82
CA LEU A 761 -4.22 31.58 18.73
C LEU A 761 -4.85 32.27 17.51
N VAL A 762 -6.07 31.91 17.14
CA VAL A 762 -6.82 32.57 16.05
C VAL A 762 -7.03 34.06 16.39
N GLU A 763 -7.38 34.40 17.61
CA GLU A 763 -7.51 35.81 18.05
C GLU A 763 -6.19 36.58 17.97
N GLN A 764 -5.04 35.91 18.21
CA GLN A 764 -3.72 36.51 18.04
C GLN A 764 -3.33 36.71 16.57
N GLY A 765 -4.08 36.13 15.63
CA GLY A 765 -3.87 36.27 14.20
C GLY A 765 -2.83 35.30 13.62
N ILE A 766 -2.77 34.09 14.16
CA ILE A 766 -1.96 32.99 13.59
C ILE A 766 -2.48 32.61 12.20
N ASP A 767 -1.59 32.16 11.30
CA ASP A 767 -1.96 31.77 9.94
C ASP A 767 -2.49 30.34 9.86
N SER A 768 -1.94 29.43 10.65
CA SER A 768 -2.33 28.04 10.67
C SER A 768 -2.19 27.39 12.04
N VAL A 769 -3.01 26.38 12.26
CA VAL A 769 -2.93 25.48 13.41
C VAL A 769 -2.78 24.06 12.90
N SER A 770 -1.67 23.41 13.25
CA SER A 770 -1.45 22.00 12.93
C SER A 770 -1.91 21.12 14.07
N LEU A 771 -2.76 20.16 13.76
CA LEU A 771 -3.41 19.27 14.70
C LEU A 771 -3.00 17.83 14.46
N ASN A 772 -3.06 17.04 15.52
CA ASN A 772 -3.03 15.60 15.35
C ASN A 772 -4.25 15.16 14.53
N PRO A 773 -4.10 14.18 13.62
CA PRO A 773 -5.19 13.78 12.72
C PRO A 773 -6.51 13.43 13.42
N ASP A 774 -6.45 12.89 14.65
CA ASP A 774 -7.62 12.52 15.47
C ASP A 774 -8.41 13.71 16.04
N THR A 775 -7.82 14.88 16.09
CA THR A 775 -8.46 16.07 16.64
C THR A 775 -8.88 17.10 15.58
N VAL A 776 -8.57 16.84 14.31
CA VAL A 776 -8.78 17.78 13.21
C VAL A 776 -10.24 18.21 13.10
N VAL A 777 -11.16 17.26 13.03
CA VAL A 777 -12.58 17.57 12.77
C VAL A 777 -13.22 18.25 13.98
N ASP A 778 -13.01 17.73 15.18
CA ASP A 778 -13.59 18.26 16.40
C ASP A 778 -13.11 19.70 16.68
N THR A 779 -11.81 19.94 16.54
CA THR A 779 -11.24 21.28 16.72
C THR A 779 -11.71 22.23 15.62
N TRP A 780 -11.82 21.75 14.38
CA TRP A 780 -12.35 22.56 13.27
C TRP A 780 -13.77 23.03 13.55
N LEU A 781 -14.66 22.11 13.96
CA LEU A 781 -16.05 22.43 14.28
C LEU A 781 -16.15 23.40 15.47
N TYR A 782 -15.35 23.16 16.52
CA TYR A 782 -15.27 24.07 17.66
C TYR A 782 -14.88 25.50 17.24
N LEU A 783 -13.82 25.66 16.44
CA LEU A 783 -13.38 26.95 15.94
C LEU A 783 -14.44 27.63 15.07
N ALA A 784 -15.17 26.87 14.27
CA ALA A 784 -16.24 27.38 13.43
C ALA A 784 -17.41 27.93 14.26
N GLU A 785 -17.76 27.27 15.39
CA GLU A 785 -18.78 27.75 16.33
C GLU A 785 -18.36 29.05 17.02
N GLN A 786 -17.12 29.12 17.51
CA GLN A 786 -16.58 30.34 18.12
C GLN A 786 -16.57 31.52 17.14
N HIS A 787 -16.24 31.29 15.89
CA HIS A 787 -16.21 32.35 14.86
C HIS A 787 -17.59 32.82 14.43
N LYS A 788 -18.64 31.99 14.55
CA LYS A 788 -20.05 32.44 14.32
C LYS A 788 -20.62 33.24 15.47
N ALA A 789 -20.12 33.06 16.66
CA ALA A 789 -20.57 33.73 17.87
C ALA A 789 -19.96 35.13 18.12
N GLY A 790 -18.91 35.50 17.39
CA GLY A 790 -18.24 36.81 17.40
C GLY A 790 -18.52 37.58 16.12
#